data_9300473368c0a20f35bfed8333b2e465
#
_entry.id   9300473368c0a20f35bfed8333b2e465
#
_cell.length_a   1.000
_cell.length_b   1.000
_cell.length_c   1.000
_cell.angle_alpha   90.00
_cell.angle_beta   90.00
_cell.angle_gamma   90.00
#
_symmetry.space_group_name_H-M   'P 1'
#
loop_
_entity.id
_entity.type
_entity.pdbx_description
1 polymer ?
#
loop_
_entity_poly.entity_id
_entity_poly.type
_entity_poly.pdbx_seq_one_letter_code
_entity_poly.pdbx_strand_id
1 'polypeptide(L)'
;MSDPAGPDAWLLDITGSADGRSVVLWTKERGSGRVRRTAVDYRPPFFVAGARADREELARTLAGDPAVERLGSVVLRPSIYDRRPRRLLEVVPARHAARWPLAGAIDARGGFVRFQLYDVDLGAPQRYYLAHDLYPFAPVVGRGAALAATEPAETIDYAFPPLRVARLAVALAGARRGRLPPPDGRLAAVRLGEATFEGPEEDLLRALAGEVARTDPDILLTDGGDAFDLPWLYRRAAAVGLGPAEFVLGREPAPFAPARGARSFATYGQVRHRDAAYPLVGRFHLDRANSFVFDDADLAGLVDAARLARLSLSTVARQSPGTCFTAMEMAEALRSGAHVPWKKNRPEAFRRADRLVAADRGGVIFVPPVGVHGPVDEFDFASLFPHLMVRHNLSAETLDCRCCPASPIRAPGLGYRSCTRRRGLIPRTLAPLLRRRLAYKAAAKDPACPAAERARLTGRVKMLKWILVTAFGYQGYRNARFGRIECHEAINAYARALLADLVPAAEAAGYRVVHGIVDSLWLAPADPARPPDPEAFARATSARSGLPLGYEGRYRWIVFLPAAGHGLGVPNRYYGCYDDGSFKLRGIGGRRHDTPTVVRRFEAELLDALRPARSPEAFRARLGRALARADRFAEQVAAGAWPVEELVIAHRLGQDADAFVTFTDSVAAVRQLAVAGAPRTAGQTVRFVVLDRTSRSYRDRVRPQELLDGTERYDRDAYLDRLARAAETLFGPFGIHRDDLLARWGAGAAPARDRYRSPAGTAQTILRPPSAPF
;
A
#
# COMPACT_ATOMS: atom_id res chain seq x y z
N MET A 1 1.84 -41.73 -26.81
CA MET A 1 2.30 -40.56 -26.03
C MET A 1 1.31 -40.41 -24.90
N SER A 2 1.69 -40.85 -23.70
CA SER A 2 0.87 -40.68 -22.50
C SER A 2 0.74 -39.17 -22.20
N ASP A 3 -0.50 -38.72 -22.06
CA ASP A 3 -0.85 -37.38 -21.61
C ASP A 3 -0.01 -37.03 -20.38
N PRO A 4 0.71 -35.89 -20.33
CA PRO A 4 1.51 -35.54 -19.17
C PRO A 4 0.56 -35.42 -17.98
N ALA A 5 0.74 -36.30 -16.99
CA ALA A 5 -0.06 -36.30 -15.78
C ALA A 5 -0.11 -34.90 -15.21
N GLY A 6 -1.31 -34.31 -15.15
CA GLY A 6 -1.51 -32.98 -14.57
C GLY A 6 -1.05 -32.92 -13.10
N PRO A 7 -0.96 -31.76 -12.48
CA PRO A 7 -0.45 -31.63 -11.11
C PRO A 7 -1.29 -32.45 -10.13
N ASP A 8 -0.62 -33.17 -9.21
CA ASP A 8 -1.28 -34.01 -8.21
C ASP A 8 -1.96 -33.20 -7.13
N ALA A 9 -1.42 -32.03 -6.81
CA ALA A 9 -1.86 -31.16 -5.74
C ALA A 9 -1.50 -29.68 -5.97
N TRP A 10 -2.03 -28.83 -5.11
CA TRP A 10 -1.64 -27.43 -4.95
C TRP A 10 -0.88 -27.25 -3.63
N LEU A 11 0.31 -26.65 -3.66
CA LEU A 11 1.03 -26.26 -2.44
C LEU A 11 0.39 -24.95 -1.92
N LEU A 12 -0.47 -25.04 -0.91
CA LEU A 12 -1.15 -23.87 -0.36
C LEU A 12 -0.17 -22.93 0.33
N ASP A 13 0.60 -23.45 1.28
CA ASP A 13 1.54 -22.67 2.09
C ASP A 13 2.66 -23.53 2.67
N ILE A 14 3.73 -22.89 3.10
CA ILE A 14 4.77 -23.47 3.97
C ILE A 14 4.85 -22.60 5.22
N THR A 15 4.71 -23.22 6.39
CA THR A 15 4.78 -22.55 7.70
C THR A 15 5.92 -23.14 8.53
N GLY A 16 6.34 -22.43 9.59
CA GLY A 16 7.24 -23.02 10.60
C GLY A 16 6.46 -23.95 11.51
N SER A 17 7.10 -25.02 11.97
CA SER A 17 6.55 -25.89 13.00
C SER A 17 6.58 -25.23 14.39
N ALA A 18 5.74 -25.71 15.31
CA ALA A 18 5.67 -25.20 16.68
C ALA A 18 6.99 -25.41 17.48
N ASP A 19 7.70 -26.51 17.22
CA ASP A 19 9.01 -26.82 17.81
C ASP A 19 10.15 -25.93 17.25
N GLY A 20 9.89 -25.25 16.14
CA GLY A 20 10.84 -24.38 15.46
C GLY A 20 12.00 -25.10 14.77
N ARG A 21 11.90 -26.43 14.51
CA ARG A 21 12.95 -27.24 13.88
C ARG A 21 12.62 -27.60 12.44
N SER A 22 11.32 -27.66 12.12
CA SER A 22 10.81 -28.13 10.84
C SER A 22 10.04 -27.01 10.12
N VAL A 23 9.86 -27.16 8.82
CA VAL A 23 8.83 -26.48 8.05
C VAL A 23 7.68 -27.45 7.82
N VAL A 24 6.47 -26.91 7.73
CA VAL A 24 5.24 -27.67 7.49
C VAL A 24 4.68 -27.26 6.14
N LEU A 25 4.59 -28.23 5.22
CA LEU A 25 4.02 -28.07 3.89
C LEU A 25 2.54 -28.40 3.95
N TRP A 26 1.70 -27.49 3.49
CA TRP A 26 0.25 -27.67 3.38
C TRP A 26 -0.11 -27.84 1.90
N THR A 27 -0.51 -29.06 1.52
CA THR A 27 -0.85 -29.39 0.14
C THR A 27 -2.32 -29.77 0.01
N LYS A 28 -2.99 -29.27 -1.03
CA LYS A 28 -4.38 -29.57 -1.36
C LYS A 28 -4.44 -30.50 -2.56
N GLU A 29 -4.95 -31.71 -2.37
CA GLU A 29 -5.09 -32.70 -3.44
C GLU A 29 -6.09 -32.22 -4.51
N ARG A 30 -5.76 -32.43 -5.76
CA ARG A 30 -6.56 -31.94 -6.89
C ARG A 30 -7.93 -32.63 -6.98
N GLY A 31 -7.99 -33.95 -6.79
CA GLY A 31 -9.23 -34.74 -6.94
C GLY A 31 -10.17 -34.59 -5.73
N SER A 32 -9.65 -34.87 -4.54
CA SER A 32 -10.45 -34.87 -3.30
C SER A 32 -10.66 -33.48 -2.68
N GLY A 33 -9.80 -32.53 -2.99
CA GLY A 33 -9.73 -31.22 -2.32
C GLY A 33 -9.28 -31.32 -0.86
N ARG A 34 -8.81 -32.49 -0.40
CA ARG A 34 -8.31 -32.72 0.95
C ARG A 34 -6.97 -32.02 1.15
N VAL A 35 -6.80 -31.36 2.29
CA VAL A 35 -5.53 -30.73 2.64
C VAL A 35 -4.69 -31.68 3.47
N ARG A 36 -3.44 -31.90 3.05
CA ARG A 36 -2.45 -32.70 3.76
C ARG A 36 -1.39 -31.82 4.41
N ARG A 37 -0.93 -32.28 5.56
CA ARG A 37 0.19 -31.70 6.32
C ARG A 37 1.41 -32.61 6.20
N THR A 38 2.56 -32.04 5.84
CA THR A 38 3.83 -32.75 5.85
C THR A 38 4.88 -31.91 6.58
N ALA A 39 5.47 -32.43 7.64
CA ALA A 39 6.59 -31.79 8.33
C ALA A 39 7.93 -32.26 7.74
N VAL A 40 8.84 -31.32 7.54
CA VAL A 40 10.20 -31.58 7.02
C VAL A 40 11.21 -30.89 7.93
N ASP A 41 12.18 -31.63 8.46
CA ASP A 41 13.28 -31.02 9.24
C ASP A 41 14.06 -30.07 8.32
N TYR A 42 14.07 -28.80 8.68
CA TYR A 42 14.71 -27.77 7.88
C TYR A 42 15.12 -26.58 8.74
N ARG A 43 16.40 -26.47 8.97
CA ARG A 43 17.04 -25.40 9.75
C ARG A 43 18.08 -24.68 8.89
N PRO A 44 17.65 -23.68 8.10
CA PRO A 44 18.56 -23.00 7.19
C PRO A 44 19.61 -22.19 7.95
N PRO A 45 20.87 -22.20 7.45
CA PRO A 45 21.95 -21.42 8.04
C PRO A 45 21.79 -19.92 7.78
N PHE A 46 22.51 -19.13 8.57
CA PHE A 46 22.95 -17.79 8.21
C PHE A 46 24.47 -17.73 8.21
N PHE A 47 25.04 -16.67 7.63
CA PHE A 47 26.48 -16.62 7.38
C PHE A 47 27.12 -15.40 8.01
N VAL A 48 28.38 -15.55 8.49
CA VAL A 48 29.14 -14.48 9.13
C VAL A 48 30.46 -14.28 8.40
N ALA A 49 30.67 -13.05 7.92
CA ALA A 49 31.95 -12.58 7.38
C ALA A 49 32.70 -11.77 8.44
N GLY A 50 34.04 -11.84 8.41
CA GLY A 50 34.96 -11.11 9.29
C GLY A 50 36.37 -11.48 8.93
N ALA A 51 37.39 -10.95 9.63
CA ALA A 51 38.76 -11.40 9.51
C ALA A 51 38.88 -12.88 9.92
N ARG A 52 39.91 -13.59 9.44
CA ARG A 52 40.07 -15.04 9.70
C ARG A 52 40.13 -15.32 11.20
N ALA A 53 40.97 -14.59 11.92
CA ALA A 53 41.15 -14.75 13.38
C ALA A 53 39.83 -14.51 14.15
N ASP A 54 39.07 -13.47 13.75
CA ASP A 54 37.78 -13.13 14.36
C ASP A 54 36.71 -14.24 14.16
N ARG A 55 36.67 -14.85 12.96
CA ARG A 55 35.75 -15.96 12.69
C ARG A 55 36.12 -17.22 13.44
N GLU A 56 37.44 -17.52 13.59
CA GLU A 56 37.93 -18.66 14.34
C GLU A 56 37.68 -18.49 15.86
N GLU A 57 37.84 -17.27 16.38
CA GLU A 57 37.47 -16.91 17.75
C GLU A 57 35.96 -17.08 18.00
N LEU A 58 35.15 -16.52 17.09
CA LEU A 58 33.69 -16.63 17.15
C LEU A 58 33.23 -18.10 17.11
N ALA A 59 33.81 -18.91 16.22
CA ALA A 59 33.45 -20.32 16.11
C ALA A 59 33.75 -21.07 17.41
N ARG A 60 34.89 -20.80 18.06
CA ARG A 60 35.22 -21.39 19.41
C ARG A 60 34.22 -20.95 20.47
N THR A 61 33.80 -19.69 20.45
CA THR A 61 32.83 -19.17 21.41
C THR A 61 31.45 -19.77 21.23
N LEU A 62 31.02 -20.00 20.00
CA LEU A 62 29.70 -20.57 19.66
C LEU A 62 29.70 -22.11 19.77
N ALA A 63 30.86 -22.74 19.85
CA ALA A 63 30.96 -24.18 20.06
C ALA A 63 30.37 -24.55 21.43
N GLY A 64 29.33 -25.37 21.44
CA GLY A 64 28.61 -25.75 22.67
C GLY A 64 27.48 -24.81 23.08
N ASP A 65 27.22 -23.72 22.34
CA ASP A 65 26.05 -22.89 22.61
C ASP A 65 24.75 -23.67 22.24
N PRO A 66 23.81 -23.86 23.18
CA PRO A 66 22.59 -24.63 22.96
C PRO A 66 21.66 -24.03 21.90
N ALA A 67 21.84 -22.77 21.53
CA ALA A 67 21.12 -22.10 20.45
C ALA A 67 21.69 -22.44 19.06
N VAL A 68 22.87 -23.08 18.99
CA VAL A 68 23.57 -23.47 17.77
C VAL A 68 23.49 -24.97 17.56
N GLU A 69 22.96 -25.41 16.46
CA GLU A 69 22.93 -26.82 16.05
C GLU A 69 24.28 -27.27 15.43
N ARG A 70 24.79 -26.43 14.53
CA ARG A 70 26.00 -26.76 13.77
C ARG A 70 26.74 -25.51 13.32
N LEU A 71 28.07 -25.60 13.35
CA LEU A 71 28.96 -24.61 12.74
C LEU A 71 29.65 -25.22 11.54
N GLY A 72 29.90 -24.41 10.51
CA GLY A 72 30.60 -24.81 9.29
C GLY A 72 31.45 -23.69 8.72
N SER A 73 32.29 -24.04 7.75
CA SER A 73 33.06 -23.06 6.96
C SER A 73 32.79 -23.24 5.48
N VAL A 74 32.28 -22.21 4.82
CA VAL A 74 31.86 -22.25 3.43
C VAL A 74 32.51 -21.13 2.62
N VAL A 75 32.64 -21.34 1.31
CA VAL A 75 33.16 -20.31 0.39
C VAL A 75 32.00 -19.86 -0.49
N LEU A 76 31.53 -18.64 -0.24
CA LEU A 76 30.33 -18.08 -0.90
C LEU A 76 30.62 -16.64 -1.35
N ARG A 77 29.79 -16.14 -2.30
CA ARG A 77 29.75 -14.72 -2.67
C ARG A 77 28.83 -13.98 -1.69
N PRO A 78 29.36 -13.17 -0.76
CA PRO A 78 28.58 -12.65 0.35
C PRO A 78 27.44 -11.74 -0.06
N SER A 79 27.59 -10.93 -1.13
CA SER A 79 26.54 -10.02 -1.57
C SER A 79 26.63 -9.72 -3.07
N ILE A 80 25.63 -9.02 -3.60
CA ILE A 80 25.63 -8.52 -5.00
C ILE A 80 26.79 -7.57 -5.29
N TYR A 81 27.38 -6.97 -4.27
CA TYR A 81 28.53 -6.05 -4.38
C TYR A 81 29.86 -6.76 -4.49
N ASP A 82 29.94 -7.98 -3.94
CA ASP A 82 31.16 -8.80 -3.96
C ASP A 82 31.28 -9.52 -5.30
N ARG A 83 32.49 -9.43 -5.90
CA ARG A 83 32.76 -10.10 -7.18
C ARG A 83 33.37 -11.49 -7.01
N ARG A 84 34.03 -11.72 -5.87
CA ARG A 84 34.75 -12.96 -5.57
C ARG A 84 34.12 -13.65 -4.36
N PRO A 85 34.01 -14.97 -4.37
CA PRO A 85 33.68 -15.74 -3.19
C PRO A 85 34.67 -15.47 -2.05
N ARG A 86 34.19 -15.56 -0.82
CA ARG A 86 34.99 -15.43 0.41
C ARG A 86 34.62 -16.57 1.36
N ARG A 87 35.55 -16.92 2.24
CA ARG A 87 35.28 -17.89 3.30
C ARG A 87 34.45 -17.22 4.40
N LEU A 88 33.31 -17.82 4.72
CA LEU A 88 32.36 -17.38 5.73
C LEU A 88 32.21 -18.47 6.81
N LEU A 89 31.87 -18.07 8.04
CA LEU A 89 31.39 -18.97 9.07
C LEU A 89 29.90 -19.24 8.79
N GLU A 90 29.52 -20.51 8.67
CA GLU A 90 28.15 -20.97 8.58
C GLU A 90 27.64 -21.23 9.99
N VAL A 91 26.48 -20.70 10.35
CA VAL A 91 25.83 -20.90 11.66
C VAL A 91 24.41 -21.44 11.40
N VAL A 92 24.18 -22.69 11.81
CA VAL A 92 22.86 -23.32 11.79
C VAL A 92 22.24 -23.19 13.17
N PRO A 93 21.13 -22.44 13.33
CA PRO A 93 20.47 -22.31 14.63
C PRO A 93 19.75 -23.61 15.01
N ALA A 94 19.73 -23.96 16.30
CA ALA A 94 19.05 -25.15 16.82
C ALA A 94 17.51 -25.08 16.61
N ARG A 95 16.96 -23.86 16.59
CA ARG A 95 15.53 -23.57 16.30
C ARG A 95 15.40 -22.29 15.47
N HIS A 96 14.35 -22.17 14.69
CA HIS A 96 14.09 -20.98 13.87
C HIS A 96 14.08 -19.69 14.70
N ALA A 97 13.51 -19.74 15.92
CA ALA A 97 13.41 -18.59 16.83
C ALA A 97 14.78 -18.12 17.35
N ALA A 98 15.79 -18.99 17.41
CA ALA A 98 17.13 -18.65 17.89
C ALA A 98 17.93 -17.78 16.91
N ARG A 99 17.56 -17.75 15.62
CA ARG A 99 18.32 -17.06 14.57
C ARG A 99 18.55 -15.58 14.85
N TRP A 100 17.51 -14.83 15.17
CA TRP A 100 17.61 -13.39 15.43
C TRP A 100 18.39 -13.06 16.70
N PRO A 101 18.14 -13.71 17.86
CA PRO A 101 18.95 -13.53 19.06
C PRO A 101 20.43 -13.84 18.83
N LEU A 102 20.75 -14.97 18.18
CA LEU A 102 22.12 -15.34 17.83
C LEU A 102 22.79 -14.28 16.96
N ALA A 103 22.13 -13.86 15.89
CA ALA A 103 22.65 -12.82 15.00
C ALA A 103 22.89 -11.51 15.75
N GLY A 104 21.98 -11.11 16.64
CA GLY A 104 22.12 -9.94 17.50
C GLY A 104 23.30 -10.04 18.46
N ALA A 105 23.48 -11.19 19.11
CA ALA A 105 24.59 -11.46 20.00
C ALA A 105 25.96 -11.43 19.29
N ILE A 106 26.03 -12.03 18.09
CA ILE A 106 27.24 -12.01 17.25
C ILE A 106 27.59 -10.58 16.84
N ASP A 107 26.60 -9.81 16.37
CA ASP A 107 26.80 -8.42 15.93
C ASP A 107 27.28 -7.52 17.09
N ALA A 108 26.63 -7.63 18.26
CA ALA A 108 27.02 -6.92 19.48
C ALA A 108 28.43 -7.29 19.96
N ARG A 109 28.77 -8.59 19.97
CA ARG A 109 30.13 -9.08 20.30
C ARG A 109 31.18 -8.49 19.37
N GLY A 110 30.85 -8.31 18.10
CA GLY A 110 31.71 -7.65 17.10
C GLY A 110 31.73 -6.12 17.19
N GLY A 111 31.13 -5.52 18.23
CA GLY A 111 31.00 -4.07 18.32
C GLY A 111 30.25 -3.45 17.16
N PHE A 112 29.36 -4.20 16.50
CA PHE A 112 28.59 -3.82 15.32
C PHE A 112 29.43 -3.48 14.05
N VAL A 113 30.71 -3.84 14.05
CA VAL A 113 31.68 -3.51 12.98
C VAL A 113 32.48 -4.70 12.51
N ARG A 114 32.95 -5.58 13.44
CA ARG A 114 33.86 -6.70 13.12
C ARG A 114 33.22 -7.77 12.26
N PHE A 115 31.92 -7.99 12.38
CA PHE A 115 31.18 -9.01 11.65
C PHE A 115 30.13 -8.41 10.70
N GLN A 116 29.98 -9.06 9.56
CA GLN A 116 28.89 -8.80 8.62
C GLN A 116 28.08 -10.09 8.47
N LEU A 117 26.78 -9.99 8.73
CA LEU A 117 25.87 -11.13 8.73
C LEU A 117 25.00 -11.14 7.45
N TYR A 118 24.72 -12.34 6.99
CA TYR A 118 23.95 -12.55 5.75
C TYR A 118 22.86 -13.59 5.97
N ASP A 119 21.74 -13.46 5.26
CA ASP A 119 20.58 -14.35 5.24
C ASP A 119 19.85 -14.49 6.59
N VAL A 120 20.08 -13.60 7.54
CA VAL A 120 19.43 -13.62 8.86
C VAL A 120 17.92 -13.40 8.75
N ASP A 121 17.47 -12.52 7.85
CA ASP A 121 16.04 -12.15 7.71
C ASP A 121 15.21 -13.13 6.86
N LEU A 122 15.86 -14.05 6.17
CA LEU A 122 15.18 -15.06 5.39
C LEU A 122 14.59 -16.13 6.30
N GLY A 123 13.27 -16.07 6.53
CA GLY A 123 12.55 -17.07 7.31
C GLY A 123 12.68 -18.48 6.74
N ALA A 124 12.62 -19.51 7.60
CA ALA A 124 12.75 -20.90 7.15
C ALA A 124 11.75 -21.27 6.05
N PRO A 125 10.45 -20.87 6.09
CA PRO A 125 9.54 -21.13 4.98
C PRO A 125 9.99 -20.48 3.66
N GLN A 126 10.43 -19.22 3.69
CA GLN A 126 10.89 -18.54 2.47
C GLN A 126 12.17 -19.16 1.92
N ARG A 127 13.11 -19.55 2.79
CA ARG A 127 14.32 -20.27 2.38
C ARG A 127 14.01 -21.62 1.78
N TYR A 128 13.03 -22.34 2.32
CA TYR A 128 12.59 -23.61 1.76
C TYR A 128 11.98 -23.45 0.36
N TYR A 129 11.08 -22.46 0.17
CA TYR A 129 10.57 -22.11 -1.15
C TYR A 129 11.69 -21.87 -2.16
N LEU A 130 12.70 -21.07 -1.78
CA LEU A 130 13.80 -20.72 -2.67
C LEU A 130 14.76 -21.89 -2.94
N ALA A 131 15.02 -22.73 -1.93
CA ALA A 131 15.92 -23.87 -2.07
C ALA A 131 15.37 -24.99 -2.96
N HIS A 132 14.03 -25.12 -3.03
CA HIS A 132 13.34 -26.15 -3.78
C HIS A 132 12.59 -25.62 -5.02
N ASP A 133 12.79 -24.35 -5.38
CA ASP A 133 12.06 -23.61 -6.43
C ASP A 133 10.53 -23.75 -6.34
N LEU A 134 10.02 -23.76 -5.11
CA LEU A 134 8.61 -23.79 -4.76
C LEU A 134 8.09 -22.36 -4.49
N TYR A 135 6.77 -22.23 -4.46
CA TYR A 135 6.08 -20.99 -4.15
C TYR A 135 4.65 -21.25 -3.67
N PRO A 136 4.01 -20.33 -2.92
CA PRO A 136 2.61 -20.48 -2.53
C PRO A 136 1.70 -20.65 -3.74
N PHE A 137 0.74 -21.55 -3.63
CA PHE A 137 -0.20 -21.91 -4.70
C PHE A 137 0.46 -22.48 -5.97
N ALA A 138 1.62 -23.11 -5.82
CA ALA A 138 2.22 -23.86 -6.91
C ALA A 138 1.39 -25.11 -7.22
N PRO A 139 1.07 -25.40 -8.49
CA PRO A 139 0.67 -26.73 -8.88
C PRO A 139 1.91 -27.64 -8.76
N VAL A 140 1.76 -28.77 -8.04
CA VAL A 140 2.90 -29.63 -7.69
C VAL A 140 2.63 -31.09 -8.04
N VAL A 141 3.71 -31.80 -8.32
CA VAL A 141 3.76 -33.29 -8.41
C VAL A 141 4.67 -33.83 -7.32
N GLY A 142 4.51 -35.09 -6.97
CA GLY A 142 5.29 -35.75 -5.92
C GLY A 142 4.62 -35.72 -4.55
N ARG A 143 5.30 -36.28 -3.54
CA ARG A 143 4.77 -36.43 -2.17
C ARG A 143 5.81 -36.09 -1.11
N GLY A 144 5.31 -35.67 0.06
CA GLY A 144 6.15 -35.39 1.22
C GLY A 144 7.12 -34.23 0.97
N ALA A 145 8.40 -34.46 1.19
CA ALA A 145 9.46 -33.48 0.95
C ALA A 145 9.89 -33.40 -0.53
N ALA A 146 9.51 -34.40 -1.36
CA ALA A 146 9.90 -34.48 -2.77
C ALA A 146 8.83 -33.83 -3.69
N LEU A 147 8.39 -32.61 -3.35
CA LEU A 147 7.48 -31.82 -4.18
C LEU A 147 8.26 -31.05 -5.24
N ALA A 148 7.74 -31.04 -6.47
CA ALA A 148 8.22 -30.21 -7.55
C ALA A 148 7.07 -29.39 -8.17
N ALA A 149 7.28 -28.11 -8.40
CA ALA A 149 6.34 -27.26 -9.10
C ALA A 149 6.30 -27.65 -10.59
N THR A 150 5.11 -27.73 -11.18
CA THR A 150 4.92 -28.08 -12.58
C THR A 150 5.05 -26.89 -13.54
N GLU A 151 5.08 -25.67 -13.00
CA GLU A 151 5.29 -24.44 -13.75
C GLU A 151 6.13 -23.44 -12.91
N PRO A 152 6.82 -22.50 -13.54
CA PRO A 152 7.52 -21.42 -12.83
C PRO A 152 6.54 -20.46 -12.11
N ALA A 153 6.99 -19.83 -11.02
CA ALA A 153 6.21 -18.79 -10.32
C ALA A 153 5.86 -17.61 -11.23
N GLU A 154 6.70 -17.37 -12.22
CA GLU A 154 6.64 -16.27 -13.19
C GLU A 154 5.68 -16.52 -14.36
N THR A 155 5.04 -17.70 -14.46
CA THR A 155 4.01 -17.99 -15.47
C THR A 155 2.89 -16.97 -15.39
N ILE A 156 2.59 -16.29 -16.51
CA ILE A 156 1.60 -15.20 -16.57
C ILE A 156 0.18 -15.76 -16.63
N ASP A 157 -0.02 -16.70 -17.54
CA ASP A 157 -1.30 -17.39 -17.73
C ASP A 157 -1.32 -18.69 -16.94
N TYR A 158 -1.58 -18.58 -15.64
CA TYR A 158 -1.67 -19.71 -14.73
C TYR A 158 -3.10 -19.92 -14.23
N ALA A 159 -3.47 -21.18 -14.01
CA ALA A 159 -4.75 -21.52 -13.42
C ALA A 159 -4.87 -20.98 -11.99
N PHE A 160 -5.97 -20.28 -11.70
CA PHE A 160 -6.21 -19.80 -10.34
C PHE A 160 -6.46 -21.00 -9.41
N PRO A 161 -5.78 -21.07 -8.23
CA PRO A 161 -5.94 -22.20 -7.32
C PRO A 161 -7.39 -22.32 -6.83
N PRO A 162 -7.93 -23.55 -6.68
CA PRO A 162 -9.31 -23.80 -6.28
C PRO A 162 -9.50 -23.57 -4.77
N LEU A 163 -9.50 -22.30 -4.34
CA LEU A 163 -9.62 -21.91 -2.94
C LEU A 163 -11.09 -21.85 -2.49
N ARG A 164 -11.41 -22.54 -1.40
CA ARG A 164 -12.68 -22.40 -0.69
C ARG A 164 -12.59 -21.22 0.27
N VAL A 165 -13.45 -20.22 0.10
CA VAL A 165 -13.50 -18.99 0.93
C VAL A 165 -14.80 -18.96 1.69
N ALA A 166 -14.74 -18.88 3.02
CA ALA A 166 -15.89 -18.65 3.87
C ALA A 166 -15.76 -17.30 4.58
N ARG A 167 -16.83 -16.50 4.56
CA ARG A 167 -16.90 -15.25 5.33
C ARG A 167 -17.31 -15.56 6.75
N LEU A 168 -16.57 -15.01 7.72
CA LEU A 168 -16.87 -15.11 9.14
C LEU A 168 -17.28 -13.73 9.66
N ALA A 169 -18.39 -13.66 10.42
CA ALA A 169 -18.83 -12.45 11.08
C ALA A 169 -19.51 -12.79 12.40
N VAL A 170 -19.26 -11.96 13.42
CA VAL A 170 -19.79 -12.12 14.78
C VAL A 170 -20.78 -11.01 15.08
N ALA A 171 -21.93 -11.38 15.66
CA ALA A 171 -22.91 -10.47 16.23
C ALA A 171 -23.01 -10.68 17.74
N LEU A 172 -22.96 -9.60 18.50
CA LEU A 172 -23.11 -9.63 19.96
C LEU A 172 -24.53 -9.22 20.37
N ALA A 173 -25.06 -9.80 21.43
CA ALA A 173 -26.33 -9.46 21.98
C ALA A 173 -26.39 -7.97 22.41
N GLY A 174 -27.43 -7.26 21.98
CA GLY A 174 -27.59 -5.84 22.26
C GLY A 174 -26.63 -4.90 21.52
N ALA A 175 -25.72 -5.42 20.69
CA ALA A 175 -24.80 -4.58 19.92
C ALA A 175 -25.51 -3.89 18.75
N ARG A 176 -25.21 -2.61 18.54
CA ARG A 176 -25.64 -1.83 17.36
C ARG A 176 -24.44 -1.52 16.50
N ARG A 177 -24.62 -1.60 15.18
CA ARG A 177 -23.54 -1.31 14.23
C ARG A 177 -22.94 0.07 14.46
N GLY A 178 -21.62 0.13 14.57
CA GLY A 178 -20.89 1.39 14.78
C GLY A 178 -20.93 1.92 16.21
N ARG A 179 -21.49 1.17 17.17
CA ARG A 179 -21.50 1.50 18.61
C ARG A 179 -20.48 0.65 19.36
N LEU A 180 -20.16 1.06 20.59
CA LEU A 180 -19.34 0.22 21.47
C LEU A 180 -20.08 -1.08 21.77
N PRO A 181 -19.38 -2.22 21.75
CA PRO A 181 -19.98 -3.48 22.17
C PRO A 181 -20.35 -3.41 23.65
N PRO A 182 -21.43 -4.10 24.08
CA PRO A 182 -21.76 -4.22 25.50
C PRO A 182 -20.58 -4.81 26.29
N PRO A 183 -20.33 -4.36 27.53
CA PRO A 183 -19.23 -4.87 28.36
C PRO A 183 -19.22 -6.39 28.51
N ASP A 184 -20.39 -7.00 28.73
CA ASP A 184 -20.54 -8.45 28.88
C ASP A 184 -20.68 -9.21 27.57
N GLY A 185 -20.64 -8.54 26.46
CA GLY A 185 -20.71 -8.93 25.04
C GLY A 185 -20.89 -10.41 24.74
N ARG A 186 -22.06 -10.98 25.07
CA ARG A 186 -22.40 -12.36 24.72
C ARG A 186 -22.63 -12.48 23.23
N LEU A 187 -22.27 -13.64 22.66
CA LEU A 187 -22.58 -13.94 21.27
C LEU A 187 -24.08 -14.04 21.09
N ALA A 188 -24.65 -13.29 20.14
CA ALA A 188 -26.02 -13.45 19.69
C ALA A 188 -26.11 -14.39 18.51
N ALA A 189 -25.18 -14.20 17.53
CA ALA A 189 -25.09 -15.03 16.34
C ALA A 189 -23.66 -15.03 15.80
N VAL A 190 -23.29 -16.11 15.14
CA VAL A 190 -22.08 -16.17 14.31
C VAL A 190 -22.47 -16.68 12.92
N ARG A 191 -22.00 -15.98 11.89
CA ARG A 191 -22.23 -16.38 10.50
C ARG A 191 -20.93 -16.88 9.87
N LEU A 192 -21.02 -18.03 9.20
CA LEU A 192 -19.94 -18.61 8.41
C LEU A 192 -20.46 -18.95 6.99
N GLY A 193 -20.08 -18.16 6.00
CA GLY A 193 -20.66 -18.25 4.66
C GLY A 193 -22.15 -18.00 4.68
N GLU A 194 -22.95 -19.01 4.29
CA GLU A 194 -24.41 -18.96 4.33
C GLU A 194 -24.99 -19.50 5.66
N ALA A 195 -24.20 -20.21 6.47
CA ALA A 195 -24.65 -20.76 7.74
C ALA A 195 -24.66 -19.67 8.84
N THR A 196 -25.70 -19.70 9.67
CA THR A 196 -25.83 -18.84 10.87
C THR A 196 -26.06 -19.73 12.09
N PHE A 197 -25.33 -19.45 13.16
CA PHE A 197 -25.37 -20.17 14.43
C PHE A 197 -25.89 -19.22 15.51
N GLU A 198 -26.90 -19.65 16.21
CA GLU A 198 -27.58 -18.92 17.30
C GLU A 198 -27.83 -19.86 18.47
N GLY A 199 -28.21 -19.36 19.65
CA GLY A 199 -28.53 -20.13 20.83
C GLY A 199 -27.49 -20.00 21.96
N PRO A 200 -27.42 -20.99 22.88
CA PRO A 200 -26.43 -21.01 23.96
C PRO A 200 -25.01 -20.91 23.41
N GLU A 201 -24.14 -20.09 24.02
CA GLU A 201 -22.82 -19.75 23.46
C GLU A 201 -21.92 -20.98 23.28
N GLU A 202 -21.96 -21.95 24.20
CA GLU A 202 -21.18 -23.18 24.08
C GLU A 202 -21.60 -23.99 22.85
N ASP A 203 -22.90 -24.20 22.67
CA ASP A 203 -23.46 -24.94 21.55
C ASP A 203 -23.15 -24.23 20.21
N LEU A 204 -23.33 -22.92 20.18
CA LEU A 204 -23.03 -22.07 19.04
C LEU A 204 -21.56 -22.19 18.64
N LEU A 205 -20.62 -22.10 19.59
CA LEU A 205 -19.20 -22.20 19.35
C LEU A 205 -18.77 -23.60 18.88
N ARG A 206 -19.33 -24.67 19.49
CA ARG A 206 -19.11 -26.04 19.05
C ARG A 206 -19.64 -26.29 17.65
N ALA A 207 -20.85 -25.78 17.35
CA ALA A 207 -21.44 -25.86 16.01
C ALA A 207 -20.61 -25.11 14.96
N LEU A 208 -20.12 -23.91 15.28
CA LEU A 208 -19.20 -23.17 14.41
C LEU A 208 -17.92 -23.94 14.13
N ALA A 209 -17.25 -24.47 15.16
CA ALA A 209 -16.03 -25.25 14.99
C ALA A 209 -16.28 -26.52 14.16
N GLY A 210 -17.40 -27.23 14.39
CA GLY A 210 -17.84 -28.38 13.60
C GLY A 210 -18.08 -28.03 12.13
N GLU A 211 -18.72 -26.90 11.85
CA GLU A 211 -18.98 -26.44 10.47
C GLU A 211 -17.68 -26.02 9.76
N VAL A 212 -16.76 -25.36 10.45
CA VAL A 212 -15.43 -25.05 9.93
C VAL A 212 -14.65 -26.32 9.60
N ALA A 213 -14.75 -27.36 10.42
CA ALA A 213 -14.10 -28.64 10.15
C ALA A 213 -14.77 -29.39 8.99
N ARG A 214 -16.11 -29.38 8.91
CA ARG A 214 -16.91 -30.05 7.87
C ARG A 214 -16.72 -29.45 6.49
N THR A 215 -16.77 -28.13 6.38
CA THR A 215 -16.65 -27.41 5.09
C THR A 215 -15.20 -27.20 4.68
N ASP A 216 -14.28 -27.27 5.64
CA ASP A 216 -12.83 -27.10 5.49
C ASP A 216 -12.45 -25.95 4.53
N PRO A 217 -12.85 -24.69 4.79
CA PRO A 217 -12.47 -23.57 3.95
C PRO A 217 -10.95 -23.35 4.00
N ASP A 218 -10.35 -22.95 2.86
CA ASP A 218 -8.93 -22.62 2.81
C ASP A 218 -8.68 -21.23 3.41
N ILE A 219 -9.69 -20.35 3.29
CA ILE A 219 -9.64 -18.96 3.76
C ILE A 219 -10.88 -18.66 4.60
N LEU A 220 -10.65 -18.17 5.83
CA LEU A 220 -11.64 -17.42 6.58
C LEU A 220 -11.43 -15.92 6.31
N LEU A 221 -12.43 -15.29 5.70
CA LEU A 221 -12.42 -13.87 5.34
C LEU A 221 -13.27 -13.08 6.33
N THR A 222 -12.69 -12.06 6.95
CA THR A 222 -13.37 -11.19 7.93
C THR A 222 -13.30 -9.71 7.51
N ASP A 223 -14.09 -8.88 8.17
CA ASP A 223 -14.06 -7.42 8.07
C ASP A 223 -13.96 -6.82 9.47
N GLY A 224 -12.75 -6.81 10.04
CA GLY A 224 -12.45 -6.48 11.43
C GLY A 224 -12.19 -7.69 12.31
N GLY A 225 -11.88 -8.85 11.73
CA GLY A 225 -11.65 -10.09 12.45
C GLY A 225 -10.46 -10.05 13.40
N ASP A 226 -9.40 -9.37 13.05
CA ASP A 226 -8.22 -9.23 13.93
C ASP A 226 -8.49 -8.30 15.13
N ALA A 227 -9.36 -7.29 14.95
CA ALA A 227 -9.70 -6.32 16.00
C ALA A 227 -10.93 -6.75 16.84
N PHE A 228 -11.84 -7.53 16.26
CA PHE A 228 -13.14 -7.81 16.85
C PHE A 228 -13.51 -9.30 16.80
N ASP A 229 -13.77 -9.91 15.64
CA ASP A 229 -14.41 -11.24 15.56
C ASP A 229 -13.61 -12.32 16.31
N LEU A 230 -12.33 -12.50 16.01
CA LEU A 230 -11.50 -13.54 16.63
C LEU A 230 -11.23 -13.29 18.13
N PRO A 231 -10.87 -12.06 18.58
CA PRO A 231 -10.75 -11.75 20.00
C PRO A 231 -12.02 -12.06 20.81
N TRP A 232 -13.21 -11.75 20.25
CA TRP A 232 -14.46 -12.05 20.91
C TRP A 232 -14.75 -13.55 20.95
N LEU A 233 -14.61 -14.26 19.85
CA LEU A 233 -14.80 -15.72 19.78
C LEU A 233 -13.89 -16.43 20.79
N TYR A 234 -12.62 -16.11 20.84
CA TYR A 234 -11.66 -16.74 21.76
C TYR A 234 -11.96 -16.40 23.22
N ARG A 235 -12.34 -15.15 23.52
CA ARG A 235 -12.74 -14.74 24.87
C ARG A 235 -14.00 -15.50 25.33
N ARG A 236 -15.00 -15.60 24.46
CA ARG A 236 -16.25 -16.28 24.78
C ARG A 236 -16.06 -17.79 24.88
N ALA A 237 -15.26 -18.39 24.01
CA ALA A 237 -14.87 -19.80 24.12
C ALA A 237 -14.25 -20.10 25.50
N ALA A 238 -13.25 -19.31 25.90
CA ALA A 238 -12.63 -19.46 27.23
C ALA A 238 -13.65 -19.27 28.38
N ALA A 239 -14.59 -18.32 28.24
CA ALA A 239 -15.59 -18.03 29.28
C ALA A 239 -16.61 -19.18 29.46
N VAL A 240 -16.85 -20.01 28.43
CA VAL A 240 -17.72 -21.20 28.52
C VAL A 240 -16.90 -22.50 28.71
N GLY A 241 -15.59 -22.39 29.02
CA GLY A 241 -14.74 -23.54 29.34
C GLY A 241 -14.13 -24.26 28.13
N LEU A 242 -14.29 -23.72 26.91
CA LEU A 242 -13.68 -24.32 25.71
C LEU A 242 -12.23 -23.86 25.54
N GLY A 243 -11.31 -24.81 25.57
CA GLY A 243 -9.89 -24.57 25.35
C GLY A 243 -9.51 -24.57 23.86
N PRO A 244 -8.22 -24.24 23.57
CA PRO A 244 -7.70 -24.24 22.20
C PRO A 244 -7.80 -25.57 21.44
N ALA A 245 -7.86 -26.70 22.15
CA ALA A 245 -8.04 -28.01 21.55
C ALA A 245 -9.51 -28.34 21.20
N GLU A 246 -10.46 -27.64 21.84
CA GLU A 246 -11.91 -27.86 21.67
C GLU A 246 -12.55 -26.86 20.71
N PHE A 247 -12.03 -25.64 20.66
CA PHE A 247 -12.48 -24.60 19.73
C PHE A 247 -11.42 -24.29 18.69
N VAL A 248 -11.42 -25.03 17.60
CA VAL A 248 -10.40 -24.99 16.54
C VAL A 248 -10.98 -24.35 15.26
N LEU A 249 -10.50 -23.18 14.88
CA LEU A 249 -10.83 -22.50 13.62
C LEU A 249 -9.77 -22.74 12.53
N GLY A 250 -8.58 -23.21 12.89
CA GLY A 250 -7.55 -23.67 11.99
C GLY A 250 -7.78 -25.10 11.50
N ARG A 251 -6.73 -25.72 10.94
CA ARG A 251 -6.66 -27.19 10.74
C ARG A 251 -5.94 -27.89 11.88
N GLU A 252 -5.28 -27.12 12.73
CA GLU A 252 -4.67 -27.56 13.99
C GLU A 252 -5.00 -26.58 15.11
N PRO A 253 -4.99 -27.04 16.36
CA PRO A 253 -5.16 -26.17 17.53
C PRO A 253 -4.09 -25.05 17.56
N ALA A 254 -4.51 -23.87 18.02
CA ALA A 254 -3.62 -22.73 18.22
C ALA A 254 -4.01 -21.97 19.50
N PRO A 255 -3.09 -21.35 20.23
CA PRO A 255 -3.41 -20.52 21.37
C PRO A 255 -4.41 -19.41 21.04
N PHE A 256 -5.28 -19.05 21.96
CA PHE A 256 -6.22 -17.92 21.85
C PHE A 256 -5.49 -16.59 22.06
N ALA A 257 -4.39 -16.39 21.34
CA ALA A 257 -3.54 -15.23 21.47
C ALA A 257 -3.07 -14.75 20.08
N PRO A 258 -2.86 -13.45 19.91
CA PRO A 258 -2.33 -12.93 18.66
C PRO A 258 -0.86 -13.35 18.47
N ALA A 259 -0.48 -13.72 17.26
CA ALA A 259 0.91 -13.96 16.91
C ALA A 259 1.75 -12.66 16.86
N ARG A 260 1.08 -11.52 16.71
CA ARG A 260 1.69 -10.19 16.79
C ARG A 260 0.73 -9.24 17.47
N GLY A 261 1.24 -8.43 18.42
CA GLY A 261 0.47 -7.36 19.04
C GLY A 261 0.16 -6.21 18.09
N ALA A 262 -0.85 -5.42 18.44
CA ALA A 262 -1.16 -4.17 17.78
C ALA A 262 0.00 -3.18 17.93
N ARG A 263 0.23 -2.34 16.90
CA ARG A 263 1.28 -1.33 16.94
C ARG A 263 1.00 -0.14 16.03
N SER A 264 1.49 1.02 16.46
CA SER A 264 1.54 2.22 15.64
C SER A 264 2.96 2.45 15.12
N PHE A 265 3.09 2.99 13.91
CA PHE A 265 4.37 3.26 13.27
C PHE A 265 4.27 4.43 12.29
N ALA A 266 5.36 5.19 12.17
CA ALA A 266 5.46 6.29 11.21
C ALA A 266 5.87 5.77 9.82
N THR A 267 5.17 6.19 8.79
CA THR A 267 5.47 5.88 7.39
C THR A 267 4.97 6.99 6.47
N TYR A 268 5.79 7.42 5.51
CA TYR A 268 5.44 8.50 4.56
C TYR A 268 4.86 9.76 5.22
N GLY A 269 5.45 10.20 6.34
CA GLY A 269 4.99 11.38 7.08
C GLY A 269 3.64 11.23 7.81
N GLN A 270 3.11 10.02 7.89
CA GLN A 270 1.86 9.70 8.60
C GLN A 270 2.09 8.64 9.66
N VAL A 271 1.35 8.74 10.77
CA VAL A 271 1.26 7.65 11.73
C VAL A 271 0.16 6.69 11.28
N ARG A 272 0.48 5.42 11.22
CA ARG A 272 -0.43 4.31 10.89
C ARG A 272 -0.55 3.38 12.07
N HIS A 273 -1.74 2.86 12.30
CA HIS A 273 -2.00 1.78 13.25
C HIS A 273 -2.23 0.48 12.48
N ARG A 274 -1.78 -0.62 13.08
CA ARG A 274 -2.08 -1.98 12.64
C ARG A 274 -2.59 -2.74 13.85
N ASP A 275 -3.72 -3.39 13.70
CA ASP A 275 -4.28 -4.25 14.73
C ASP A 275 -3.41 -5.49 14.96
N ALA A 276 -3.63 -6.16 16.08
CA ALA A 276 -3.05 -7.46 16.36
C ALA A 276 -3.38 -8.44 15.23
N ALA A 277 -2.62 -9.52 15.09
CA ALA A 277 -2.85 -10.51 14.04
C ALA A 277 -3.13 -11.88 14.65
N TYR A 278 -4.25 -12.48 14.26
CA TYR A 278 -4.68 -13.82 14.68
C TYR A 278 -4.63 -14.79 13.49
N PRO A 279 -3.45 -15.32 13.14
CA PRO A 279 -3.33 -16.32 12.09
C PRO A 279 -3.92 -17.66 12.56
N LEU A 280 -4.44 -18.43 11.62
CA LEU A 280 -4.89 -19.80 11.84
C LEU A 280 -3.84 -20.78 11.35
N VAL A 281 -3.67 -21.91 12.06
CA VAL A 281 -2.73 -22.96 11.64
C VAL A 281 -3.34 -23.79 10.51
N GLY A 282 -2.62 -23.88 9.39
CA GLY A 282 -3.03 -24.67 8.22
C GLY A 282 -4.18 -24.09 7.38
N ARG A 283 -4.70 -22.92 7.76
CA ARG A 283 -5.74 -22.17 7.06
C ARG A 283 -5.40 -20.70 7.06
N PHE A 284 -5.78 -19.98 6.02
CA PHE A 284 -5.57 -18.52 5.98
C PHE A 284 -6.71 -17.78 6.70
N HIS A 285 -6.37 -16.86 7.60
CA HIS A 285 -7.27 -15.81 8.04
C HIS A 285 -6.89 -14.51 7.34
N LEU A 286 -7.80 -13.96 6.56
CA LEU A 286 -7.64 -12.67 5.87
C LEU A 286 -8.64 -11.67 6.46
N ASP A 287 -8.13 -10.63 7.10
CA ASP A 287 -8.95 -9.53 7.59
C ASP A 287 -8.85 -8.33 6.63
N ARG A 288 -9.96 -7.97 6.00
CA ARG A 288 -10.01 -6.85 5.05
C ARG A 288 -9.65 -5.52 5.72
N ALA A 289 -10.18 -5.28 6.91
CA ALA A 289 -9.93 -4.04 7.66
C ALA A 289 -8.46 -3.91 8.10
N ASN A 290 -7.76 -5.04 8.38
CA ASN A 290 -6.35 -5.08 8.76
C ASN A 290 -5.42 -5.44 7.57
N SER A 291 -5.89 -5.25 6.35
CA SER A 291 -5.09 -5.42 5.14
C SER A 291 -4.68 -4.09 4.53
N PHE A 292 -3.46 -4.03 4.01
CA PHE A 292 -2.94 -2.82 3.36
C PHE A 292 -3.47 -2.62 1.94
N VAL A 293 -3.80 -3.71 1.25
CA VAL A 293 -4.07 -3.68 -0.20
C VAL A 293 -5.29 -4.51 -0.63
N PHE A 294 -6.00 -5.17 0.29
CA PHE A 294 -7.08 -6.10 -0.08
C PHE A 294 -8.18 -5.43 -0.93
N ASP A 295 -8.62 -4.24 -0.53
CA ASP A 295 -9.70 -3.53 -1.22
C ASP A 295 -9.34 -3.11 -2.66
N ASP A 296 -8.03 -2.92 -2.92
CA ASP A 296 -7.55 -2.61 -4.27
C ASP A 296 -7.23 -3.87 -5.09
N ALA A 297 -6.53 -4.84 -4.47
CA ALA A 297 -5.93 -5.97 -5.15
C ALA A 297 -6.83 -7.20 -5.22
N ASP A 298 -7.80 -7.29 -4.28
CA ASP A 298 -8.62 -8.46 -4.08
C ASP A 298 -7.77 -9.75 -3.87
N LEU A 299 -8.42 -10.89 -3.65
CA LEU A 299 -7.75 -12.17 -3.46
C LEU A 299 -6.83 -12.55 -4.63
N ALA A 300 -7.24 -12.25 -5.86
CA ALA A 300 -6.47 -12.60 -7.05
C ALA A 300 -5.11 -11.87 -7.11
N GLY A 301 -5.06 -10.60 -6.73
CA GLY A 301 -3.81 -9.85 -6.64
C GLY A 301 -2.92 -10.33 -5.50
N LEU A 302 -3.50 -10.66 -4.34
CA LEU A 302 -2.75 -11.20 -3.20
C LEU A 302 -2.13 -12.56 -3.53
N VAL A 303 -2.85 -13.46 -4.20
CA VAL A 303 -2.34 -14.77 -4.66
C VAL A 303 -1.19 -14.57 -5.63
N ASP A 304 -1.33 -13.68 -6.62
CA ASP A 304 -0.27 -13.37 -7.60
C ASP A 304 1.00 -12.85 -6.91
N ALA A 305 0.85 -11.93 -5.94
CA ALA A 305 1.98 -11.42 -5.17
C ALA A 305 2.63 -12.48 -4.26
N ALA A 306 1.84 -13.37 -3.64
CA ALA A 306 2.36 -14.46 -2.81
C ALA A 306 3.22 -15.42 -3.62
N ARG A 307 2.77 -15.80 -4.83
CA ARG A 307 3.54 -16.62 -5.78
C ARG A 307 4.90 -15.99 -6.11
N LEU A 308 4.88 -14.72 -6.53
CA LEU A 308 6.08 -14.00 -6.97
C LEU A 308 7.05 -13.71 -5.83
N ALA A 309 6.54 -13.32 -4.66
CA ALA A 309 7.35 -12.97 -3.51
C ALA A 309 7.82 -14.18 -2.68
N ARG A 310 7.24 -15.38 -2.94
CA ARG A 310 7.45 -16.58 -2.12
C ARG A 310 7.17 -16.33 -0.63
N LEU A 311 6.07 -15.64 -0.37
CA LEU A 311 5.59 -15.33 0.97
C LEU A 311 4.18 -15.89 1.17
N SER A 312 3.88 -16.33 2.39
CA SER A 312 2.52 -16.74 2.77
C SER A 312 1.49 -15.66 2.43
N LEU A 313 0.32 -16.08 1.95
CA LEU A 313 -0.82 -15.20 1.67
C LEU A 313 -1.17 -14.30 2.86
N SER A 314 -1.13 -14.85 4.08
CA SER A 314 -1.37 -14.09 5.31
C SER A 314 -0.34 -12.97 5.53
N THR A 315 0.90 -13.20 5.11
CA THR A 315 1.97 -12.17 5.17
C THR A 315 1.72 -11.08 4.13
N VAL A 316 1.41 -11.46 2.89
CA VAL A 316 1.14 -10.52 1.79
C VAL A 316 -0.06 -9.63 2.11
N ALA A 317 -1.14 -10.20 2.66
CA ALA A 317 -2.33 -9.44 3.02
C ALA A 317 -2.06 -8.39 4.10
N ARG A 318 -1.24 -8.71 5.12
CA ARG A 318 -1.01 -7.84 6.29
C ARG A 318 0.22 -6.95 6.21
N GLN A 319 1.15 -7.18 5.27
CA GLN A 319 2.36 -6.37 5.13
C GLN A 319 2.22 -5.34 4.01
N SER A 320 3.12 -4.34 4.00
CA SER A 320 3.15 -3.38 2.89
C SER A 320 3.64 -4.03 1.60
N PRO A 321 3.26 -3.52 0.42
CA PRO A 321 3.77 -4.00 -0.87
C PRO A 321 5.29 -4.01 -0.98
N GLY A 322 5.97 -3.13 -0.23
CA GLY A 322 7.42 -3.10 -0.13
C GLY A 322 8.03 -4.37 0.48
N THR A 323 7.29 -5.09 1.32
CA THR A 323 7.72 -6.41 1.83
C THR A 323 7.79 -7.42 0.68
N CYS A 324 6.80 -7.42 -0.22
CA CYS A 324 6.82 -8.27 -1.41
C CYS A 324 7.98 -7.90 -2.32
N PHE A 325 8.20 -6.62 -2.58
CA PHE A 325 9.33 -6.15 -3.39
C PHE A 325 10.67 -6.59 -2.81
N THR A 326 10.90 -6.36 -1.51
CA THR A 326 12.13 -6.80 -0.83
C THR A 326 12.32 -8.32 -0.88
N ALA A 327 11.24 -9.10 -0.71
CA ALA A 327 11.31 -10.55 -0.82
C ALA A 327 11.71 -11.02 -2.24
N MET A 328 11.21 -10.34 -3.28
CA MET A 328 11.61 -10.60 -4.67
C MET A 328 13.07 -10.23 -4.94
N GLU A 329 13.55 -9.11 -4.38
CA GLU A 329 14.97 -8.72 -4.45
C GLU A 329 15.87 -9.77 -3.78
N MET A 330 15.48 -10.25 -2.61
CA MET A 330 16.21 -11.31 -1.91
C MET A 330 16.25 -12.61 -2.70
N ALA A 331 15.11 -13.01 -3.28
CA ALA A 331 15.02 -14.18 -4.14
C ALA A 331 15.96 -14.07 -5.35
N GLU A 332 15.97 -12.92 -6.00
CA GLU A 332 16.83 -12.66 -7.17
C GLU A 332 18.32 -12.59 -6.81
N ALA A 333 18.65 -12.06 -5.61
CA ALA A 333 20.03 -12.08 -5.10
C ALA A 333 20.51 -13.53 -4.93
N LEU A 334 19.74 -14.39 -4.27
CA LEU A 334 20.08 -15.80 -4.05
C LEU A 334 20.17 -16.57 -5.37
N ARG A 335 19.24 -16.39 -6.31
CA ARG A 335 19.32 -17.00 -7.66
C ARG A 335 20.58 -16.58 -8.40
N SER A 336 21.08 -15.36 -8.18
CA SER A 336 22.34 -14.91 -8.77
C SER A 336 23.58 -15.42 -8.03
N GLY A 337 23.43 -16.30 -7.04
CA GLY A 337 24.50 -16.83 -6.19
C GLY A 337 25.07 -15.82 -5.21
N ALA A 338 24.34 -14.75 -4.87
CA ALA A 338 24.72 -13.78 -3.85
C ALA A 338 23.80 -13.91 -2.62
N HIS A 339 24.35 -13.67 -1.44
CA HIS A 339 23.60 -13.69 -0.19
C HIS A 339 23.06 -12.31 0.17
N VAL A 340 22.11 -12.28 1.11
CA VAL A 340 21.37 -11.10 1.51
C VAL A 340 22.00 -10.48 2.76
N PRO A 341 22.54 -9.24 2.70
CA PRO A 341 23.05 -8.57 3.90
C PRO A 341 21.94 -8.41 4.95
N TRP A 342 22.22 -8.72 6.20
CA TRP A 342 21.26 -8.52 7.29
C TRP A 342 20.92 -7.06 7.49
N LYS A 343 21.95 -6.20 7.49
CA LYS A 343 21.81 -4.74 7.60
C LYS A 343 22.46 -4.08 6.38
N LYS A 344 21.94 -2.93 5.98
CA LYS A 344 22.62 -2.09 5.01
C LYS A 344 23.90 -1.56 5.64
N ASN A 345 25.04 -2.01 5.15
CA ASN A 345 26.37 -1.66 5.65
C ASN A 345 27.16 -0.76 4.69
N ARG A 346 26.48 -0.14 3.74
CA ARG A 346 27.09 0.82 2.82
C ARG A 346 26.61 2.22 3.13
N PRO A 347 27.46 3.06 3.75
CA PRO A 347 27.12 4.46 3.97
C PRO A 347 26.98 5.18 2.62
N GLU A 348 26.23 6.26 2.61
CA GLU A 348 26.19 7.18 1.49
C GLU A 348 27.56 7.87 1.35
N ALA A 349 27.95 8.16 0.12
CA ALA A 349 29.19 8.90 -0.12
C ALA A 349 29.05 10.34 0.38
N PHE A 350 30.07 10.82 1.09
CA PHE A 350 30.12 12.23 1.46
C PHE A 350 30.16 13.12 0.21
N ARG A 351 29.32 14.15 0.16
CA ARG A 351 29.19 15.06 -0.97
C ARG A 351 29.13 16.51 -0.51
N ARG A 352 29.62 17.41 -1.33
CA ARG A 352 29.50 18.85 -1.10
C ARG A 352 28.04 19.29 -1.26
N ALA A 353 27.68 20.39 -0.63
CA ALA A 353 26.31 20.93 -0.65
C ALA A 353 25.81 21.26 -2.07
N ASP A 354 26.69 21.82 -2.94
CA ASP A 354 26.38 22.10 -4.34
C ASP A 354 25.98 20.83 -5.11
N ARG A 355 26.68 19.71 -4.87
CA ARG A 355 26.37 18.40 -5.46
C ARG A 355 25.06 17.81 -4.91
N LEU A 356 24.80 17.97 -3.62
CA LEU A 356 23.53 17.52 -3.02
C LEU A 356 22.35 18.28 -3.61
N VAL A 357 22.42 19.61 -3.68
CA VAL A 357 21.36 20.44 -4.30
C VAL A 357 21.15 20.10 -5.77
N ALA A 358 22.23 19.85 -6.53
CA ALA A 358 22.13 19.45 -7.94
C ALA A 358 21.47 18.07 -8.12
N ALA A 359 21.69 17.14 -7.18
CA ALA A 359 21.19 15.76 -7.24
C ALA A 359 19.74 15.63 -6.75
N ASP A 360 19.40 16.30 -5.66
CA ASP A 360 18.08 16.19 -5.00
C ASP A 360 17.09 17.27 -5.51
N ARG A 361 16.77 17.22 -6.79
CA ARG A 361 15.79 18.14 -7.42
C ARG A 361 14.38 17.56 -7.54
N GLY A 362 14.17 16.31 -7.17
CA GLY A 362 12.89 15.64 -7.36
C GLY A 362 12.47 15.50 -8.83
N GLY A 363 11.16 15.38 -9.08
CA GLY A 363 10.58 15.39 -10.43
C GLY A 363 10.32 16.81 -10.96
N VAL A 364 10.14 16.92 -12.28
CA VAL A 364 9.68 18.18 -12.90
C VAL A 364 8.19 18.37 -12.66
N ILE A 365 7.82 19.62 -12.39
CA ILE A 365 6.44 20.06 -12.30
C ILE A 365 6.29 21.33 -13.15
N PHE A 366 5.39 21.29 -14.13
CA PHE A 366 4.88 22.47 -14.83
C PHE A 366 3.66 22.96 -14.07
N VAL A 367 3.78 24.13 -13.41
CA VAL A 367 2.70 24.69 -12.57
C VAL A 367 1.48 24.98 -13.43
N PRO A 368 0.29 24.40 -13.14
CA PRO A 368 -0.89 24.65 -13.94
C PRO A 368 -1.38 26.08 -13.75
N PRO A 369 -1.92 26.74 -14.81
CA PRO A 369 -2.61 28.01 -14.66
C PRO A 369 -3.94 27.80 -13.93
N VAL A 370 -4.23 28.67 -12.95
CA VAL A 370 -5.48 28.62 -12.17
C VAL A 370 -6.70 28.91 -13.03
N GLY A 371 -7.81 28.24 -12.75
CA GLY A 371 -9.08 28.44 -13.44
C GLY A 371 -9.50 27.28 -14.35
N VAL A 372 -10.49 27.51 -15.19
CA VAL A 372 -11.06 26.49 -16.08
C VAL A 372 -10.38 26.52 -17.45
N HIS A 373 -10.02 25.31 -17.92
CA HIS A 373 -9.36 25.05 -19.20
C HIS A 373 -10.11 23.93 -19.95
N GLY A 374 -10.03 23.93 -21.27
CA GLY A 374 -10.58 22.86 -22.12
C GLY A 374 -10.67 23.27 -23.59
N PRO A 375 -10.67 22.30 -24.51
CA PRO A 375 -10.41 20.87 -24.24
C PRO A 375 -8.95 20.59 -23.82
N VAL A 376 -8.76 19.56 -23.00
CA VAL A 376 -7.42 19.16 -22.53
C VAL A 376 -7.30 17.63 -22.57
N ASP A 377 -6.25 17.13 -23.20
CA ASP A 377 -5.90 15.71 -23.27
C ASP A 377 -4.96 15.34 -22.12
N GLU A 378 -5.21 14.23 -21.44
CA GLU A 378 -4.35 13.72 -20.36
C GLU A 378 -3.56 12.50 -20.84
N PHE A 379 -2.27 12.52 -20.59
CA PHE A 379 -1.34 11.43 -20.88
C PHE A 379 -0.58 11.02 -19.62
N ASP A 380 -0.29 9.71 -19.48
CA ASP A 380 0.42 9.15 -18.32
C ASP A 380 1.38 8.04 -18.75
N PHE A 381 2.63 8.09 -18.26
CA PHE A 381 3.58 7.00 -18.47
C PHE A 381 3.28 5.83 -17.55
N ALA A 382 2.96 4.69 -18.10
CA ALA A 382 2.67 3.50 -17.33
C ALA A 382 3.91 3.04 -16.54
N SER A 383 3.93 3.23 -15.20
CA SER A 383 5.04 2.83 -14.33
C SER A 383 6.39 3.42 -14.74
N LEU A 384 6.46 4.74 -14.95
CA LEU A 384 7.64 5.43 -15.46
C LEU A 384 8.93 5.05 -14.74
N PHE A 385 9.01 5.23 -13.43
CA PHE A 385 10.22 4.99 -12.66
C PHE A 385 10.74 3.55 -12.75
N PRO A 386 9.91 2.49 -12.60
CA PRO A 386 10.31 1.12 -12.85
C PRO A 386 10.86 0.88 -14.28
N HIS A 387 10.22 1.47 -15.29
CA HIS A 387 10.73 1.37 -16.67
C HIS A 387 12.10 2.04 -16.84
N LEU A 388 12.30 3.23 -16.25
CA LEU A 388 13.61 3.90 -16.27
C LEU A 388 14.67 3.07 -15.56
N MET A 389 14.37 2.45 -14.42
CA MET A 389 15.30 1.56 -13.73
C MET A 389 15.71 0.37 -14.62
N VAL A 390 14.75 -0.24 -15.31
CA VAL A 390 14.99 -1.36 -16.21
C VAL A 390 15.78 -0.92 -17.45
N ARG A 391 15.36 0.17 -18.10
CA ARG A 391 15.97 0.68 -19.35
C ARG A 391 17.41 1.11 -19.15
N HIS A 392 17.68 1.89 -18.11
CA HIS A 392 18.99 2.47 -17.83
C HIS A 392 19.85 1.62 -16.88
N ASN A 393 19.41 0.40 -16.57
CA ASN A 393 20.13 -0.55 -15.73
C ASN A 393 20.53 0.02 -14.37
N LEU A 394 19.57 0.71 -13.69
CA LEU A 394 19.82 1.37 -12.42
C LEU A 394 19.67 0.39 -11.25
N SER A 395 20.77 0.06 -10.62
CA SER A 395 20.87 -0.80 -9.44
C SER A 395 22.12 -0.42 -8.65
N ALA A 396 22.11 -0.65 -7.36
CA ALA A 396 23.18 -0.21 -6.47
C ALA A 396 24.58 -0.73 -6.88
N GLU A 397 24.67 -1.93 -7.46
CA GLU A 397 25.91 -2.57 -7.89
C GLU A 397 26.27 -2.28 -9.35
N THR A 398 25.37 -1.69 -10.13
CA THR A 398 25.60 -1.33 -11.53
C THR A 398 25.93 0.14 -11.72
N LEU A 399 25.55 0.99 -10.78
CA LEU A 399 25.82 2.41 -10.85
C LEU A 399 27.27 2.70 -10.45
N ASP A 400 28.03 3.43 -11.30
CA ASP A 400 29.45 3.75 -11.17
C ASP A 400 30.31 2.51 -10.90
N CYS A 401 30.00 1.42 -11.58
CA CYS A 401 30.76 0.18 -11.44
C CYS A 401 32.16 0.31 -12.02
N ARG A 402 33.14 -0.33 -11.37
CA ARG A 402 34.57 -0.34 -11.84
C ARG A 402 34.79 -1.05 -13.18
N CYS A 403 33.83 -1.86 -13.65
CA CYS A 403 33.98 -2.61 -14.89
C CYS A 403 33.65 -1.82 -16.15
N CYS A 404 32.98 -0.67 -16.04
CA CYS A 404 32.56 0.14 -17.17
C CYS A 404 32.86 1.63 -16.93
N PRO A 405 34.14 2.01 -16.78
CA PRO A 405 34.51 3.42 -16.49
C PRO A 405 34.16 4.37 -17.63
N ALA A 406 34.07 3.87 -18.86
CA ALA A 406 33.71 4.62 -20.06
C ALA A 406 32.26 4.36 -20.53
N SER A 407 31.34 3.92 -19.64
CA SER A 407 29.97 3.67 -20.04
C SER A 407 29.32 4.90 -20.70
N PRO A 408 28.64 4.75 -21.84
CA PRO A 408 27.85 5.81 -22.47
C PRO A 408 26.54 6.08 -21.77
N ILE A 409 26.04 5.15 -20.94
CA ILE A 409 24.79 5.30 -20.21
C ILE A 409 25.04 6.17 -18.97
N ARG A 410 24.68 7.46 -19.07
CA ARG A 410 24.92 8.46 -18.02
C ARG A 410 23.62 9.13 -17.58
N ALA A 411 23.42 9.28 -16.28
CA ALA A 411 22.31 10.04 -15.74
C ALA A 411 22.43 11.53 -16.11
N PRO A 412 21.41 12.12 -16.75
CA PRO A 412 21.46 13.51 -17.21
C PRO A 412 21.77 14.48 -16.08
N GLY A 413 22.73 15.38 -16.29
CA GLY A 413 23.13 16.41 -15.34
C GLY A 413 23.85 15.94 -14.06
N LEU A 414 23.91 14.62 -13.80
CA LEU A 414 24.56 14.06 -12.60
C LEU A 414 25.85 13.30 -12.93
N GLY A 415 26.00 12.81 -14.15
CA GLY A 415 27.16 12.09 -14.60
C GLY A 415 27.32 10.66 -14.07
N TYR A 416 26.40 10.15 -13.27
CA TYR A 416 26.38 8.76 -12.82
C TYR A 416 26.30 7.80 -14.00
N ARG A 417 27.13 6.75 -14.01
CA ARG A 417 27.28 5.82 -15.12
C ARG A 417 26.68 4.47 -14.77
N SER A 418 25.87 3.91 -15.65
CA SER A 418 25.32 2.56 -15.49
C SER A 418 26.16 1.50 -16.21
N CYS A 419 26.18 0.28 -15.66
CA CYS A 419 26.91 -0.85 -16.21
C CYS A 419 26.34 -1.32 -17.55
N THR A 420 27.23 -1.55 -18.55
CA THR A 420 26.88 -2.13 -19.85
C THR A 420 27.18 -3.63 -19.94
N ARG A 421 27.95 -4.19 -18.99
CA ARG A 421 28.43 -5.58 -19.03
C ARG A 421 27.53 -6.58 -18.27
N ARG A 422 26.78 -6.11 -17.30
CA ARG A 422 25.90 -6.98 -16.49
C ARG A 422 24.60 -6.27 -16.18
N ARG A 423 23.52 -7.06 -16.12
CA ARG A 423 22.21 -6.59 -15.68
C ARG A 423 22.18 -6.52 -14.15
N GLY A 424 21.66 -5.42 -13.59
CA GLY A 424 21.55 -5.21 -12.15
C GLY A 424 20.43 -6.02 -11.51
N LEU A 425 20.49 -6.17 -10.18
CA LEU A 425 19.48 -6.86 -9.37
C LEU A 425 18.09 -6.23 -9.58
N ILE A 426 17.99 -4.90 -9.41
CA ILE A 426 16.73 -4.18 -9.54
C ILE A 426 16.09 -4.34 -10.93
N PRO A 427 16.81 -4.11 -12.04
CA PRO A 427 16.28 -4.39 -13.38
C PRO A 427 15.85 -5.84 -13.60
N ARG A 428 16.56 -6.83 -13.04
CA ARG A 428 16.16 -8.25 -13.14
C ARG A 428 14.89 -8.53 -12.39
N THR A 429 14.72 -7.95 -11.18
CA THR A 429 13.50 -8.08 -10.37
C THR A 429 12.30 -7.39 -11.03
N LEU A 430 12.48 -6.19 -11.59
CA LEU A 430 11.36 -5.37 -12.09
C LEU A 430 10.89 -5.76 -13.50
N ALA A 431 11.79 -6.18 -14.39
CA ALA A 431 11.44 -6.46 -15.78
C ALA A 431 10.34 -7.51 -15.94
N PRO A 432 10.33 -8.65 -15.22
CA PRO A 432 9.24 -9.61 -15.26
C PRO A 432 7.92 -9.01 -14.76
N LEU A 433 7.93 -8.19 -13.71
CA LEU A 433 6.73 -7.57 -13.14
C LEU A 433 6.09 -6.57 -14.10
N LEU A 434 6.91 -5.79 -14.81
CA LEU A 434 6.44 -4.85 -15.84
C LEU A 434 5.77 -5.57 -17.00
N ARG A 435 6.41 -6.63 -17.55
CA ARG A 435 5.82 -7.44 -18.61
C ARG A 435 4.49 -8.06 -18.18
N ARG A 436 4.45 -8.65 -16.98
CA ARG A 436 3.27 -9.28 -16.40
C ARG A 436 2.11 -8.27 -16.24
N ARG A 437 2.41 -7.07 -15.70
CA ARG A 437 1.40 -6.02 -15.54
C ARG A 437 0.83 -5.56 -16.87
N LEU A 438 1.66 -5.40 -17.90
CA LEU A 438 1.21 -5.02 -19.23
C LEU A 438 0.34 -6.12 -19.87
N ALA A 439 0.73 -7.40 -19.75
CA ALA A 439 -0.05 -8.53 -20.24
C ALA A 439 -1.43 -8.58 -19.57
N TYR A 440 -1.50 -8.48 -18.25
CA TYR A 440 -2.78 -8.45 -17.53
C TYR A 440 -3.65 -7.24 -17.90
N LYS A 441 -3.03 -6.06 -18.10
CA LYS A 441 -3.75 -4.85 -18.52
C LYS A 441 -4.32 -5.00 -19.93
N ALA A 442 -3.61 -5.65 -20.83
CA ALA A 442 -4.07 -5.94 -22.18
C ALA A 442 -5.22 -6.97 -22.17
N ALA A 443 -5.05 -8.09 -21.46
CA ALA A 443 -6.08 -9.12 -21.36
C ALA A 443 -7.37 -8.59 -20.68
N ALA A 444 -7.27 -7.74 -19.66
CA ALA A 444 -8.45 -7.13 -19.02
C ALA A 444 -9.21 -6.14 -19.93
N LYS A 445 -8.55 -5.58 -20.94
CA LYS A 445 -9.16 -4.67 -21.92
C LYS A 445 -9.84 -5.40 -23.07
N ASP A 446 -9.58 -6.69 -23.25
CA ASP A 446 -10.20 -7.49 -24.29
C ASP A 446 -11.73 -7.51 -24.07
N PRO A 447 -12.53 -7.10 -25.07
CA PRO A 447 -13.99 -7.19 -24.99
C PRO A 447 -14.50 -8.62 -24.73
N ALA A 448 -13.80 -9.63 -25.23
CA ALA A 448 -14.15 -11.04 -25.06
C ALA A 448 -13.82 -11.59 -23.65
N CYS A 449 -13.06 -10.84 -22.81
CA CYS A 449 -12.70 -11.29 -21.48
C CYS A 449 -13.93 -11.39 -20.57
N PRO A 450 -14.23 -12.58 -19.98
CA PRO A 450 -15.35 -12.75 -19.05
C PRO A 450 -15.25 -11.79 -17.84
N ALA A 451 -16.39 -11.32 -17.34
CA ALA A 451 -16.43 -10.33 -16.24
C ALA A 451 -15.68 -10.79 -14.99
N ALA A 452 -15.83 -12.06 -14.60
CA ALA A 452 -15.11 -12.62 -13.44
C ALA A 452 -13.59 -12.64 -13.65
N GLU A 453 -13.11 -13.01 -14.85
CA GLU A 453 -11.68 -12.99 -15.15
C GLU A 453 -11.15 -11.58 -15.27
N ARG A 454 -11.91 -10.66 -15.86
CA ARG A 454 -11.57 -9.22 -15.90
C ARG A 454 -11.39 -8.64 -14.49
N ALA A 455 -12.24 -9.02 -13.54
CA ALA A 455 -12.10 -8.62 -12.14
C ALA A 455 -10.80 -9.14 -11.53
N ARG A 456 -10.47 -10.43 -11.73
CA ARG A 456 -9.22 -11.04 -11.26
C ARG A 456 -7.98 -10.35 -11.85
N LEU A 457 -7.98 -10.14 -13.17
CA LEU A 457 -6.88 -9.44 -13.86
C LEU A 457 -6.73 -8.00 -13.36
N THR A 458 -7.84 -7.31 -13.09
CA THR A 458 -7.81 -5.95 -12.51
C THR A 458 -7.18 -5.95 -11.12
N GLY A 459 -7.50 -6.90 -10.27
CA GLY A 459 -6.88 -7.08 -8.95
C GLY A 459 -5.37 -7.31 -9.06
N ARG A 460 -4.94 -8.21 -9.96
CA ARG A 460 -3.53 -8.48 -10.26
C ARG A 460 -2.80 -7.23 -10.76
N VAL A 461 -3.39 -6.47 -11.69
CA VAL A 461 -2.82 -5.19 -12.20
C VAL A 461 -2.62 -4.17 -11.07
N LYS A 462 -3.60 -4.04 -10.16
CA LYS A 462 -3.54 -3.11 -9.03
C LYS A 462 -2.46 -3.54 -8.02
N MET A 463 -2.36 -4.82 -7.69
CA MET A 463 -1.31 -5.33 -6.80
C MET A 463 0.09 -5.10 -7.35
N LEU A 464 0.32 -5.41 -8.62
CA LEU A 464 1.60 -5.16 -9.29
C LEU A 464 1.91 -3.66 -9.35
N LYS A 465 0.90 -2.79 -9.53
CA LYS A 465 1.09 -1.34 -9.44
C LYS A 465 1.64 -0.93 -8.08
N TRP A 466 1.08 -1.44 -6.97
CA TRP A 466 1.55 -1.14 -5.63
C TRP A 466 3.00 -1.58 -5.40
N ILE A 467 3.38 -2.77 -5.87
CA ILE A 467 4.77 -3.26 -5.77
C ILE A 467 5.72 -2.39 -6.59
N LEU A 468 5.37 -2.05 -7.84
CA LEU A 468 6.18 -1.24 -8.73
C LEU A 468 6.36 0.20 -8.23
N VAL A 469 5.32 0.82 -7.67
CA VAL A 469 5.39 2.18 -7.11
C VAL A 469 6.34 2.22 -5.90
N THR A 470 6.34 1.19 -5.07
CA THR A 470 7.24 1.15 -3.90
C THR A 470 8.71 1.00 -4.27
N ALA A 471 9.02 0.39 -5.42
CA ALA A 471 10.39 0.12 -5.86
C ALA A 471 11.26 1.37 -5.94
N PHE A 472 10.70 2.51 -6.38
CA PHE A 472 11.40 3.79 -6.45
C PHE A 472 11.81 4.31 -5.06
N GLY A 473 10.87 4.35 -4.12
CA GLY A 473 11.14 4.82 -2.76
C GLY A 473 12.19 3.97 -2.03
N TYR A 474 12.24 2.67 -2.34
CA TYR A 474 13.24 1.77 -1.76
C TYR A 474 14.67 2.07 -2.24
N GLN A 475 14.86 2.72 -3.39
CA GLN A 475 16.21 3.14 -3.80
C GLN A 475 16.78 4.25 -2.90
N GLY A 476 15.92 5.15 -2.40
CA GLY A 476 16.31 6.21 -1.47
C GLY A 476 16.13 5.86 0.02
N TYR A 477 15.52 4.70 0.36
CA TYR A 477 15.27 4.34 1.75
C TYR A 477 16.54 3.86 2.44
N ARG A 478 16.91 4.53 3.55
CA ARG A 478 18.17 4.27 4.26
C ARG A 478 18.35 2.82 4.72
N ASN A 479 17.26 2.10 5.00
CA ASN A 479 17.31 0.71 5.49
C ASN A 479 17.12 -0.32 4.37
N ALA A 480 16.88 0.10 3.12
CA ALA A 480 16.77 -0.84 2.00
C ALA A 480 18.14 -1.45 1.68
N ARG A 481 18.25 -2.77 1.81
CA ARG A 481 19.52 -3.51 1.67
C ARG A 481 20.18 -3.34 0.30
N PHE A 482 19.34 -3.24 -0.72
CA PHE A 482 19.75 -3.11 -2.13
C PHE A 482 19.52 -1.70 -2.68
N GLY A 483 19.04 -0.77 -1.83
CA GLY A 483 18.84 0.64 -2.20
C GLY A 483 20.14 1.44 -2.16
N ARG A 484 20.23 2.43 -3.05
CA ARG A 484 21.31 3.41 -3.13
C ARG A 484 20.76 4.76 -3.55
N ILE A 485 21.07 5.82 -2.79
CA ILE A 485 20.49 7.16 -3.02
C ILE A 485 20.82 7.69 -4.42
N GLU A 486 22.01 7.42 -4.95
CA GLU A 486 22.38 7.84 -6.29
C GLU A 486 21.54 7.15 -7.37
N CYS A 487 20.98 5.94 -7.11
CA CYS A 487 20.01 5.34 -8.02
C CYS A 487 18.69 6.12 -8.01
N HIS A 488 18.21 6.53 -6.83
CA HIS A 488 17.02 7.37 -6.69
C HIS A 488 17.18 8.71 -7.42
N GLU A 489 18.33 9.36 -7.25
CA GLU A 489 18.68 10.63 -7.93
C GLU A 489 18.75 10.45 -9.45
N ALA A 490 19.38 9.38 -9.93
CA ALA A 490 19.48 9.06 -11.36
C ALA A 490 18.08 8.83 -11.99
N ILE A 491 17.18 8.13 -11.30
CA ILE A 491 15.80 7.91 -11.78
C ILE A 491 15.08 9.25 -11.97
N ASN A 492 15.17 10.16 -10.98
CA ASN A 492 14.61 11.50 -11.09
C ASN A 492 15.23 12.31 -12.23
N ALA A 493 16.55 12.20 -12.43
CA ALA A 493 17.25 12.90 -13.50
C ALA A 493 16.78 12.45 -14.89
N TYR A 494 16.64 11.14 -15.10
CA TYR A 494 16.09 10.60 -16.35
C TYR A 494 14.62 11.00 -16.57
N ALA A 495 13.80 10.99 -15.52
CA ALA A 495 12.41 11.43 -15.62
C ALA A 495 12.30 12.92 -15.98
N ARG A 496 13.14 13.77 -15.36
CA ARG A 496 13.18 15.21 -15.70
C ARG A 496 13.58 15.44 -17.16
N ALA A 497 14.62 14.76 -17.61
CA ALA A 497 15.08 14.87 -18.99
C ALA A 497 13.98 14.43 -19.97
N LEU A 498 13.34 13.29 -19.72
CA LEU A 498 12.24 12.81 -20.55
C LEU A 498 11.10 13.83 -20.64
N LEU A 499 10.66 14.39 -19.51
CA LEU A 499 9.57 15.35 -19.50
C LEU A 499 9.95 16.66 -20.24
N ALA A 500 11.19 17.12 -20.07
CA ALA A 500 11.71 18.29 -20.80
C ALA A 500 11.72 18.05 -22.32
N ASP A 501 12.15 16.86 -22.77
CA ASP A 501 12.17 16.49 -24.18
C ASP A 501 10.78 16.32 -24.80
N LEU A 502 9.74 16.13 -23.95
CA LEU A 502 8.36 15.99 -24.44
C LEU A 502 7.70 17.33 -24.76
N VAL A 503 8.13 18.44 -24.14
CA VAL A 503 7.54 19.76 -24.40
C VAL A 503 7.66 20.15 -25.88
N PRO A 504 8.86 20.22 -26.48
CA PRO A 504 8.99 20.56 -27.90
C PRO A 504 8.34 19.53 -28.82
N ALA A 505 8.26 18.27 -28.40
CA ALA A 505 7.57 17.24 -29.17
C ALA A 505 6.04 17.38 -29.14
N ALA A 506 5.47 17.81 -28.03
CA ALA A 506 4.05 18.13 -27.93
C ALA A 506 3.71 19.37 -28.76
N GLU A 507 4.54 20.40 -28.70
CA GLU A 507 4.38 21.63 -29.51
C GLU A 507 4.45 21.33 -31.01
N ALA A 508 5.42 20.54 -31.44
CA ALA A 508 5.53 20.10 -32.83
C ALA A 508 4.33 19.25 -33.29
N ALA A 509 3.67 18.53 -32.37
CA ALA A 509 2.47 17.78 -32.63
C ALA A 509 1.17 18.63 -32.59
N GLY A 510 1.27 19.95 -32.41
CA GLY A 510 0.14 20.87 -32.34
C GLY A 510 -0.53 20.98 -30.98
N TYR A 511 0.20 20.67 -29.90
CA TYR A 511 -0.28 20.83 -28.52
C TYR A 511 0.39 22.03 -27.83
N ARG A 512 -0.26 22.55 -26.82
CA ARG A 512 0.27 23.44 -25.80
C ARG A 512 0.25 22.75 -24.44
N VAL A 513 1.34 22.77 -23.71
CA VAL A 513 1.42 22.19 -22.36
C VAL A 513 0.62 23.07 -21.39
N VAL A 514 -0.37 22.49 -20.72
CA VAL A 514 -1.15 23.14 -19.66
C VAL A 514 -0.56 22.80 -18.30
N HIS A 515 -0.23 21.54 -18.09
CA HIS A 515 0.30 21.03 -16.83
C HIS A 515 1.14 19.79 -17.07
N GLY A 516 2.09 19.53 -16.18
CA GLY A 516 2.86 18.28 -16.17
C GLY A 516 3.39 18.01 -14.78
N ILE A 517 3.38 16.76 -14.38
CA ILE A 517 3.92 16.32 -13.10
C ILE A 517 4.50 14.91 -13.23
N VAL A 518 5.80 14.79 -13.04
CA VAL A 518 6.57 13.54 -12.95
C VAL A 518 6.40 12.61 -14.16
N ASP A 519 5.25 11.98 -14.31
CA ASP A 519 4.91 10.97 -15.32
C ASP A 519 3.65 11.30 -16.13
N SER A 520 2.98 12.40 -15.80
CA SER A 520 1.73 12.80 -16.42
C SER A 520 1.82 14.17 -17.09
N LEU A 521 1.10 14.35 -18.20
CA LEU A 521 0.99 15.59 -18.98
C LEU A 521 -0.48 15.90 -19.30
N TRP A 522 -0.84 17.18 -19.21
CA TRP A 522 -2.10 17.75 -19.65
C TRP A 522 -1.82 18.71 -20.80
N LEU A 523 -2.30 18.36 -21.98
CA LEU A 523 -2.00 19.04 -23.23
C LEU A 523 -3.30 19.60 -23.83
N ALA A 524 -3.35 20.88 -24.11
CA ALA A 524 -4.43 21.48 -24.86
C ALA A 524 -4.08 21.57 -26.36
N PRO A 525 -5.00 21.28 -27.30
CA PRO A 525 -4.79 21.59 -28.71
C PRO A 525 -4.38 23.05 -28.90
N ALA A 526 -3.34 23.31 -29.65
CA ALA A 526 -2.93 24.68 -30.01
C ALA A 526 -4.01 25.38 -30.85
N ASP A 527 -4.64 24.62 -31.76
CA ASP A 527 -5.85 25.03 -32.50
C ASP A 527 -7.01 24.10 -32.13
N PRO A 528 -7.99 24.56 -31.31
CA PRO A 528 -9.15 23.76 -30.95
C PRO A 528 -10.02 23.30 -32.13
N ALA A 529 -9.95 23.98 -33.28
CA ALA A 529 -10.68 23.61 -34.49
C ALA A 529 -10.04 22.42 -35.23
N ARG A 530 -8.75 22.19 -34.98
CA ARG A 530 -7.94 21.10 -35.58
C ARG A 530 -7.17 20.35 -34.50
N PRO A 531 -7.85 19.66 -33.57
CA PRO A 531 -7.19 18.98 -32.50
C PRO A 531 -6.34 17.83 -33.04
N PRO A 532 -5.09 17.62 -32.50
CA PRO A 532 -4.30 16.47 -32.84
C PRO A 532 -4.96 15.15 -32.43
N ASP A 533 -4.57 14.03 -33.08
CA ASP A 533 -4.94 12.68 -32.64
C ASP A 533 -4.12 12.31 -31.38
N PRO A 534 -4.77 12.18 -30.21
CA PRO A 534 -4.06 11.91 -28.97
C PRO A 534 -3.45 10.51 -28.91
N GLU A 535 -4.08 9.53 -29.56
CA GLU A 535 -3.52 8.17 -29.59
C GLU A 535 -2.30 8.08 -30.51
N ALA A 536 -2.32 8.80 -31.65
CA ALA A 536 -1.14 8.88 -32.52
C ALA A 536 0.05 9.54 -31.81
N PHE A 537 -0.19 10.62 -31.03
CA PHE A 537 0.82 11.26 -30.22
C PHE A 537 1.38 10.30 -29.14
N ALA A 538 0.51 9.56 -28.44
CA ALA A 538 0.93 8.58 -27.43
C ALA A 538 1.77 7.46 -28.06
N ARG A 539 1.35 6.92 -29.21
CA ARG A 539 2.10 5.89 -29.95
C ARG A 539 3.47 6.39 -30.42
N ALA A 540 3.54 7.55 -31.05
CA ALA A 540 4.78 8.16 -31.52
C ALA A 540 5.76 8.44 -30.38
N THR A 541 5.25 8.97 -29.27
CA THR A 541 6.04 9.23 -28.05
C THR A 541 6.56 7.94 -27.42
N SER A 542 5.73 6.90 -27.35
CA SER A 542 6.13 5.59 -26.82
C SER A 542 7.22 4.97 -27.69
N ALA A 543 7.11 5.04 -29.02
CA ALA A 543 8.12 4.53 -29.95
C ALA A 543 9.45 5.27 -29.80
N ARG A 544 9.42 6.61 -29.73
CA ARG A 544 10.61 7.45 -29.59
C ARG A 544 11.32 7.25 -28.26
N SER A 545 10.56 7.27 -27.15
CA SER A 545 11.12 7.14 -25.80
C SER A 545 11.45 5.69 -25.42
N GLY A 546 10.81 4.71 -26.07
CA GLY A 546 10.81 3.30 -25.66
C GLY A 546 10.12 3.06 -24.32
N LEU A 547 9.24 3.97 -23.89
CA LEU A 547 8.49 3.93 -22.64
C LEU A 547 7.00 4.05 -22.95
N PRO A 548 6.12 3.22 -22.35
CA PRO A 548 4.70 3.21 -22.70
C PRO A 548 3.99 4.47 -22.16
N LEU A 549 3.65 5.40 -23.06
CA LEU A 549 2.76 6.52 -22.78
C LEU A 549 1.32 6.11 -23.10
N GLY A 550 0.42 6.26 -22.15
CA GLY A 550 -1.00 6.03 -22.31
C GLY A 550 -1.76 7.34 -22.49
N TYR A 551 -2.79 7.31 -23.34
CA TYR A 551 -3.81 8.33 -23.37
C TYR A 551 -4.90 7.99 -22.36
N GLU A 552 -5.17 8.88 -21.39
CA GLU A 552 -6.13 8.64 -20.31
C GLU A 552 -7.53 9.19 -20.62
N GLY A 553 -7.64 10.19 -21.54
CA GLY A 553 -8.90 10.77 -22.00
C GLY A 553 -8.82 12.27 -22.22
N ARG A 554 -9.88 12.82 -22.83
CA ARG A 554 -10.07 14.25 -23.09
C ARG A 554 -11.03 14.85 -22.10
N TYR A 555 -10.61 15.93 -21.44
CA TYR A 555 -11.50 16.76 -20.63
C TYR A 555 -12.23 17.76 -21.52
N ARG A 556 -13.55 17.83 -21.39
CA ARG A 556 -14.35 18.95 -21.91
C ARG A 556 -13.95 20.25 -21.23
N TRP A 557 -13.72 20.12 -19.93
CA TRP A 557 -13.19 21.17 -19.07
C TRP A 557 -12.50 20.56 -17.86
N ILE A 558 -11.45 21.25 -17.38
CA ILE A 558 -10.72 20.94 -16.17
C ILE A 558 -10.44 22.24 -15.43
N VAL A 559 -10.56 22.24 -14.10
CA VAL A 559 -10.29 23.40 -13.24
C VAL A 559 -9.09 23.08 -12.37
N PHE A 560 -8.03 23.89 -12.48
CA PHE A 560 -6.89 23.87 -11.58
C PHE A 560 -7.07 24.89 -10.46
N LEU A 561 -6.79 24.47 -9.22
CA LEU A 561 -7.08 25.22 -8.02
C LEU A 561 -5.81 25.91 -7.46
N PRO A 562 -5.95 27.09 -6.86
CA PRO A 562 -4.82 27.84 -6.30
C PRO A 562 -4.36 27.26 -4.96
N ALA A 563 -3.11 27.53 -4.61
CA ALA A 563 -2.60 27.34 -3.27
C ALA A 563 -3.09 28.46 -2.35
N ALA A 564 -3.40 28.11 -1.10
CA ALA A 564 -3.72 29.09 -0.09
C ALA A 564 -2.47 29.97 0.19
N GLY A 565 -2.60 31.28 0.02
CA GLY A 565 -1.59 32.28 0.39
C GLY A 565 -0.80 32.90 -0.76
N HIS A 566 -0.58 32.22 -1.89
CA HIS A 566 0.18 32.80 -3.02
C HIS A 566 -0.49 32.69 -4.40
N GLY A 567 -1.68 32.13 -4.48
CA GLY A 567 -2.50 32.12 -5.70
C GLY A 567 -1.98 31.27 -6.88
N LEU A 568 -0.82 30.63 -6.78
CA LEU A 568 -0.30 29.77 -7.83
C LEU A 568 -1.08 28.44 -7.89
N GLY A 569 -1.19 27.86 -9.09
CA GLY A 569 -1.85 26.57 -9.27
C GLY A 569 -1.14 25.44 -8.52
N VAL A 570 -1.92 24.57 -7.90
CA VAL A 570 -1.41 23.38 -7.19
C VAL A 570 -1.47 22.16 -8.10
N PRO A 571 -0.36 21.45 -8.35
CA PRO A 571 -0.30 20.33 -9.30
C PRO A 571 -1.32 19.21 -9.03
N ASN A 572 -1.57 18.88 -7.77
CA ASN A 572 -2.47 17.80 -7.36
C ASN A 572 -3.81 18.30 -6.77
N ARG A 573 -4.25 19.51 -7.15
CA ARG A 573 -5.55 20.06 -6.76
C ARG A 573 -6.33 20.54 -7.97
N TYR A 574 -7.17 19.64 -8.51
CA TYR A 574 -8.00 19.92 -9.68
C TYR A 574 -9.23 19.02 -9.72
N TYR A 575 -10.19 19.41 -10.52
CA TYR A 575 -11.34 18.59 -10.89
C TYR A 575 -11.69 18.84 -12.36
N GLY A 576 -12.13 17.81 -13.05
CA GLY A 576 -12.48 17.93 -14.48
C GLY A 576 -13.49 16.89 -14.91
N CYS A 577 -14.19 17.20 -15.99
CA CYS A 577 -15.19 16.35 -16.62
C CYS A 577 -14.67 15.86 -17.97
N TYR A 578 -14.57 14.55 -18.13
CA TYR A 578 -14.20 13.91 -19.40
C TYR A 578 -15.31 13.98 -20.45
N ASP A 579 -15.01 13.65 -21.68
CA ASP A 579 -15.97 13.62 -22.79
C ASP A 579 -17.12 12.62 -22.58
N ASP A 580 -16.87 11.52 -21.85
CA ASP A 580 -17.89 10.54 -21.45
C ASP A 580 -18.78 11.02 -20.28
N GLY A 581 -18.48 12.20 -19.71
CA GLY A 581 -19.18 12.78 -18.57
C GLY A 581 -18.71 12.27 -17.21
N SER A 582 -17.72 11.40 -17.14
CA SER A 582 -17.11 11.00 -15.89
C SER A 582 -16.24 12.11 -15.30
N PHE A 583 -16.06 12.10 -13.96
CA PHE A 583 -15.26 13.10 -13.27
C PHE A 583 -13.93 12.51 -12.79
N LYS A 584 -12.85 13.28 -12.94
CA LYS A 584 -11.60 13.06 -12.22
C LYS A 584 -11.39 14.17 -11.21
N LEU A 585 -11.22 13.77 -9.95
CA LEU A 585 -11.09 14.67 -8.80
C LEU A 585 -9.74 14.44 -8.13
N ARG A 586 -9.02 15.50 -7.78
CA ARG A 586 -7.75 15.46 -7.05
C ARG A 586 -7.68 16.54 -5.98
N GLY A 587 -7.28 16.17 -4.78
CA GLY A 587 -7.01 17.11 -3.68
C GLY A 587 -8.21 17.94 -3.19
N ILE A 588 -9.44 17.52 -3.50
CA ILE A 588 -10.69 18.11 -3.03
C ILE A 588 -11.43 17.20 -2.05
N GLY A 589 -12.43 17.72 -1.34
CA GLY A 589 -13.15 17.06 -0.26
C GLY A 589 -13.76 15.73 -0.67
N GLY A 590 -14.37 15.63 -1.85
CA GLY A 590 -15.07 14.43 -2.33
C GLY A 590 -14.22 13.15 -2.41
N ARG A 591 -12.89 13.28 -2.42
CA ARG A 591 -11.95 12.14 -2.38
C ARG A 591 -11.29 11.88 -1.04
N ARG A 592 -11.46 12.75 -0.07
CA ARG A 592 -10.82 12.62 1.22
C ARG A 592 -11.64 11.69 2.12
N HIS A 593 -10.98 10.75 2.79
CA HIS A 593 -11.62 9.80 3.71
C HIS A 593 -12.08 10.45 5.02
N ASP A 594 -11.56 11.65 5.35
CA ASP A 594 -11.91 12.43 6.54
C ASP A 594 -13.10 13.39 6.32
N THR A 595 -13.59 13.50 5.09
CA THR A 595 -14.72 14.36 4.72
C THR A 595 -16.05 13.68 5.06
N PRO A 596 -16.95 14.33 5.82
CA PRO A 596 -18.29 13.81 6.10
C PRO A 596 -19.10 13.52 4.84
N THR A 597 -20.00 12.55 4.93
CA THR A 597 -20.86 12.16 3.79
C THR A 597 -21.68 13.33 3.26
N VAL A 598 -22.22 14.16 4.14
CA VAL A 598 -22.97 15.37 3.77
C VAL A 598 -22.16 16.30 2.85
N VAL A 599 -20.88 16.53 3.16
CA VAL A 599 -20.01 17.38 2.33
C VAL A 599 -19.70 16.72 0.99
N ARG A 600 -19.48 15.41 0.97
CA ARG A 600 -19.25 14.66 -0.29
C ARG A 600 -20.49 14.70 -1.20
N ARG A 601 -21.68 14.54 -0.64
CA ARG A 601 -22.95 14.70 -1.40
C ARG A 601 -23.12 16.12 -1.93
N PHE A 602 -22.85 17.10 -1.10
CA PHE A 602 -22.87 18.50 -1.50
C PHE A 602 -21.95 18.78 -2.69
N GLU A 603 -20.65 18.39 -2.62
CA GLU A 603 -19.72 18.55 -3.74
C GLU A 603 -20.19 17.81 -4.99
N ALA A 604 -20.74 16.60 -4.83
CA ALA A 604 -21.27 15.81 -5.96
C ALA A 604 -22.43 16.55 -6.67
N GLU A 605 -23.38 17.14 -5.93
CA GLU A 605 -24.47 17.91 -6.49
C GLU A 605 -24.01 19.17 -7.23
N LEU A 606 -22.98 19.86 -6.71
CA LEU A 606 -22.39 21.01 -7.39
C LEU A 606 -21.71 20.60 -8.71
N LEU A 607 -20.96 19.51 -8.69
CA LEU A 607 -20.30 18.96 -9.89
C LEU A 607 -21.34 18.50 -10.94
N ASP A 608 -22.42 17.86 -10.49
CA ASP A 608 -23.51 17.42 -11.38
C ASP A 608 -24.23 18.59 -12.05
N ALA A 609 -24.33 19.75 -11.39
CA ALA A 609 -24.86 20.97 -12.03
C ALA A 609 -23.96 21.47 -13.17
N LEU A 610 -22.65 21.21 -13.08
CA LEU A 610 -21.64 21.60 -14.07
C LEU A 610 -21.44 20.55 -15.17
N ARG A 611 -21.77 19.28 -14.93
CA ARG A 611 -21.58 18.15 -15.85
C ARG A 611 -22.03 18.41 -17.29
N PRO A 612 -23.17 19.07 -17.57
CA PRO A 612 -23.62 19.32 -18.94
C PRO A 612 -22.78 20.34 -19.71
N ALA A 613 -21.86 21.08 -19.05
CA ALA A 613 -20.96 22.00 -19.74
C ALA A 613 -20.04 21.27 -20.71
N ARG A 614 -19.89 21.81 -21.91
CA ARG A 614 -19.02 21.22 -22.94
C ARG A 614 -17.81 22.09 -23.30
N SER A 615 -17.70 23.27 -22.69
CA SER A 615 -16.58 24.19 -22.84
C SER A 615 -16.36 24.99 -21.57
N PRO A 616 -15.23 25.70 -21.43
CA PRO A 616 -14.97 26.63 -20.33
C PRO A 616 -16.03 27.73 -20.21
N GLU A 617 -16.55 28.24 -21.32
CA GLU A 617 -17.60 29.28 -21.36
C GLU A 617 -18.91 28.70 -20.84
N ALA A 618 -19.30 27.53 -21.32
CA ALA A 618 -20.51 26.83 -20.88
C ALA A 618 -20.41 26.46 -19.37
N PHE A 619 -19.19 26.17 -18.87
CA PHE A 619 -18.95 25.95 -17.46
C PHE A 619 -19.25 27.21 -16.65
N ARG A 620 -18.69 28.39 -17.05
CA ARG A 620 -18.92 29.66 -16.36
C ARG A 620 -20.40 30.05 -16.34
N ALA A 621 -21.10 29.84 -17.45
CA ALA A 621 -22.55 30.10 -17.57
C ALA A 621 -23.41 29.25 -16.61
N ARG A 622 -22.87 28.13 -16.10
CA ARG A 622 -23.57 27.22 -15.18
C ARG A 622 -23.25 27.47 -13.69
N LEU A 623 -22.32 28.35 -13.35
CA LEU A 623 -21.96 28.63 -11.96
C LEU A 623 -23.16 29.10 -11.14
N GLY A 624 -24.02 29.96 -11.68
CA GLY A 624 -25.24 30.41 -11.00
C GLY A 624 -26.20 29.25 -10.64
N ARG A 625 -26.30 28.25 -11.52
CA ARG A 625 -27.12 27.05 -11.24
C ARG A 625 -26.51 26.18 -10.16
N ALA A 626 -25.17 26.06 -10.14
CA ALA A 626 -24.46 25.32 -9.09
C ALA A 626 -24.62 26.03 -7.74
N LEU A 627 -24.54 27.36 -7.69
CA LEU A 627 -24.79 28.15 -6.48
C LEU A 627 -26.22 27.99 -5.97
N ALA A 628 -27.23 28.03 -6.84
CA ALA A 628 -28.60 27.81 -6.44
C ALA A 628 -28.83 26.40 -5.85
N ARG A 629 -28.05 25.39 -6.27
CA ARG A 629 -28.05 24.08 -5.61
C ARG A 629 -27.37 24.13 -4.27
N ALA A 630 -26.25 24.86 -4.16
CA ALA A 630 -25.56 25.06 -2.88
C ALA A 630 -26.49 25.67 -1.83
N ASP A 631 -27.25 26.69 -2.20
CA ASP A 631 -28.20 27.38 -1.33
C ASP A 631 -29.27 26.40 -0.80
N ARG A 632 -29.95 25.66 -1.68
CA ARG A 632 -30.97 24.67 -1.26
C ARG A 632 -30.41 23.58 -0.36
N PHE A 633 -29.16 23.14 -0.61
CA PHE A 633 -28.53 22.13 0.22
C PHE A 633 -28.19 22.68 1.60
N ALA A 634 -27.68 23.92 1.65
CA ALA A 634 -27.40 24.63 2.92
C ALA A 634 -28.65 24.84 3.75
N GLU A 635 -29.78 25.23 3.13
CA GLU A 635 -31.10 25.33 3.79
C GLU A 635 -31.51 24.03 4.49
N GLN A 636 -31.32 22.87 3.84
CA GLN A 636 -31.63 21.56 4.42
C GLN A 636 -30.77 21.28 5.67
N VAL A 637 -29.47 21.59 5.61
CA VAL A 637 -28.55 21.44 6.74
C VAL A 637 -28.89 22.43 7.85
N ALA A 638 -29.23 23.68 7.52
CA ALA A 638 -29.65 24.71 8.47
C ALA A 638 -30.97 24.35 9.17
N ALA A 639 -31.87 23.65 8.49
CA ALA A 639 -33.14 23.19 9.09
C ALA A 639 -32.93 22.15 10.23
N GLY A 640 -31.75 21.54 10.32
CA GLY A 640 -31.44 20.56 11.37
C GLY A 640 -31.98 19.16 11.13
N ALA A 641 -32.47 18.86 9.92
CA ALA A 641 -33.12 17.60 9.56
C ALA A 641 -32.18 16.57 8.90
N TRP A 642 -30.86 16.84 8.88
CA TRP A 642 -29.92 15.92 8.24
C TRP A 642 -29.57 14.73 9.15
N PRO A 643 -29.47 13.50 8.62
CA PRO A 643 -29.12 12.31 9.41
C PRO A 643 -27.73 12.46 10.06
N VAL A 644 -27.67 12.24 11.38
CA VAL A 644 -26.43 12.44 12.16
C VAL A 644 -25.29 11.54 11.68
N GLU A 645 -25.61 10.35 11.19
CA GLU A 645 -24.64 9.39 10.65
C GLU A 645 -23.90 9.91 9.41
N GLU A 646 -24.51 10.80 8.63
CA GLU A 646 -23.89 11.41 7.46
C GLU A 646 -22.99 12.61 7.78
N LEU A 647 -23.12 13.12 9.02
CA LEU A 647 -22.34 14.25 9.54
C LEU A 647 -21.02 13.81 10.19
N VAL A 648 -20.78 12.50 10.30
CA VAL A 648 -19.60 11.95 10.97
C VAL A 648 -18.29 12.39 10.29
N ILE A 649 -17.44 13.02 11.08
CA ILE A 649 -16.07 13.42 10.68
C ILE A 649 -15.13 12.32 11.13
N ALA A 650 -14.26 11.86 10.23
CA ALA A 650 -13.20 10.91 10.56
C ALA A 650 -11.86 11.66 10.70
N HIS A 651 -11.16 11.45 11.83
CA HIS A 651 -9.84 12.04 12.06
C HIS A 651 -8.83 10.99 12.49
N ARG A 652 -7.71 10.88 11.76
CA ARG A 652 -6.61 9.98 12.15
C ARG A 652 -5.71 10.69 13.15
N LEU A 653 -5.45 10.04 14.28
CA LEU A 653 -4.61 10.58 15.33
C LEU A 653 -3.14 10.56 14.90
N GLY A 654 -2.47 11.71 14.96
CA GLY A 654 -1.04 11.83 14.67
C GLY A 654 -0.14 11.42 15.84
N GLN A 655 -0.70 11.38 17.06
CA GLN A 655 0.00 11.03 18.29
C GLN A 655 -0.99 10.46 19.31
N ASP A 656 -0.49 9.93 20.42
CA ASP A 656 -1.32 9.40 21.48
C ASP A 656 -2.08 10.52 22.22
N ALA A 657 -3.20 10.15 22.86
CA ALA A 657 -4.13 11.10 23.47
C ALA A 657 -3.45 12.07 24.46
N ASP A 658 -2.50 11.55 25.24
CA ASP A 658 -1.81 12.30 26.31
C ASP A 658 -0.77 13.29 25.77
N ALA A 659 -0.33 13.12 24.51
CA ALA A 659 0.65 13.98 23.88
C ALA A 659 0.03 15.24 23.22
N PHE A 660 -1.30 15.37 23.21
CA PHE A 660 -1.95 16.56 22.66
C PHE A 660 -1.94 17.74 23.63
N VAL A 661 -1.27 18.83 23.25
CA VAL A 661 -1.23 20.09 24.03
C VAL A 661 -2.49 20.93 23.79
N THR A 662 -3.06 20.88 22.59
CA THR A 662 -4.20 21.70 22.19
C THR A 662 -5.52 20.92 22.27
N PHE A 663 -6.54 21.54 22.88
CA PHE A 663 -7.88 20.98 22.92
C PHE A 663 -8.57 21.15 21.57
N THR A 664 -8.76 20.04 20.86
CA THR A 664 -9.42 19.98 19.55
C THR A 664 -10.63 19.05 19.60
N ASP A 665 -11.47 19.08 18.55
CA ASP A 665 -12.64 18.20 18.42
C ASP A 665 -12.24 16.72 18.51
N SER A 666 -11.13 16.34 17.87
CA SER A 666 -10.62 14.96 17.92
C SER A 666 -10.13 14.55 19.31
N VAL A 667 -9.50 15.47 20.07
CA VAL A 667 -9.08 15.22 21.46
C VAL A 667 -10.30 15.07 22.37
N ALA A 668 -11.33 15.91 22.18
CA ALA A 668 -12.58 15.80 22.91
C ALA A 668 -13.26 14.42 22.70
N ALA A 669 -13.27 13.94 21.45
CA ALA A 669 -13.81 12.62 21.12
C ALA A 669 -12.99 11.47 21.74
N VAL A 670 -11.66 11.54 21.67
CA VAL A 670 -10.75 10.52 22.23
C VAL A 670 -10.94 10.41 23.75
N ARG A 671 -11.07 11.54 24.46
CA ARG A 671 -11.31 11.55 25.91
C ARG A 671 -12.63 10.86 26.28
N GLN A 672 -13.72 11.08 25.52
CA GLN A 672 -14.98 10.40 25.75
C GLN A 672 -14.85 8.88 25.54
N LEU A 673 -14.17 8.45 24.48
CA LEU A 673 -13.93 7.03 24.21
C LEU A 673 -13.06 6.38 25.29
N ALA A 674 -12.05 7.07 25.80
CA ALA A 674 -11.22 6.56 26.88
C ALA A 674 -12.04 6.33 28.17
N VAL A 675 -12.92 7.28 28.54
CA VAL A 675 -13.85 7.15 29.68
C VAL A 675 -14.83 5.98 29.46
N ALA A 676 -15.23 5.74 28.21
CA ALA A 676 -16.13 4.64 27.85
C ALA A 676 -15.39 3.27 27.70
N GLY A 677 -14.10 3.18 28.10
CA GLY A 677 -13.33 1.94 28.05
C GLY A 677 -12.80 1.56 26.66
N ALA A 678 -12.83 2.49 25.70
CA ALA A 678 -12.38 2.27 24.33
C ALA A 678 -11.30 3.28 23.91
N PRO A 679 -10.14 3.31 24.59
CA PRO A 679 -9.06 4.27 24.28
C PRO A 679 -8.58 4.12 22.83
N ARG A 680 -8.09 5.23 22.27
CA ARG A 680 -7.50 5.27 20.92
C ARG A 680 -6.04 5.68 21.00
N THR A 681 -5.21 5.06 20.20
CA THR A 681 -3.76 5.33 20.09
C THR A 681 -3.42 6.02 18.77
N ALA A 682 -2.20 6.54 18.67
CA ALA A 682 -1.68 7.15 17.46
C ALA A 682 -1.90 6.25 16.23
N GLY A 683 -2.26 6.83 15.11
CA GLY A 683 -2.54 6.14 13.84
C GLY A 683 -3.96 5.56 13.71
N GLN A 684 -4.70 5.42 14.80
CA GLN A 684 -6.12 5.04 14.76
C GLN A 684 -7.00 6.22 14.33
N THR A 685 -8.16 5.92 13.80
CA THR A 685 -9.16 6.93 13.40
C THR A 685 -10.22 7.06 14.47
N VAL A 686 -10.44 8.29 14.94
CA VAL A 686 -11.60 8.66 15.73
C VAL A 686 -12.67 9.25 14.82
N ARG A 687 -13.94 8.88 15.05
CA ARG A 687 -15.09 9.36 14.30
C ARG A 687 -16.04 10.08 15.26
N PHE A 688 -16.49 11.28 14.88
CA PHE A 688 -17.33 12.08 15.75
C PHE A 688 -18.23 13.06 14.97
N VAL A 689 -19.27 13.51 15.63
CA VAL A 689 -20.16 14.61 15.18
C VAL A 689 -19.91 15.83 16.05
N VAL A 690 -19.95 17.02 15.47
CA VAL A 690 -19.84 18.28 16.20
C VAL A 690 -21.24 18.68 16.72
N LEU A 691 -21.35 18.87 18.02
CA LEU A 691 -22.60 19.26 18.69
C LEU A 691 -22.64 20.76 19.01
N ASP A 692 -21.55 21.30 19.55
CA ASP A 692 -21.35 22.72 19.82
C ASP A 692 -19.87 23.07 19.72
N ARG A 693 -19.46 23.70 18.59
CA ARG A 693 -18.08 24.09 18.34
C ARG A 693 -17.54 25.15 19.32
N THR A 694 -18.41 25.84 20.05
CA THR A 694 -18.03 26.91 21.00
C THR A 694 -17.79 26.34 22.38
N SER A 695 -18.35 25.17 22.73
CA SER A 695 -18.20 24.55 24.03
C SER A 695 -16.75 24.19 24.36
N ARG A 696 -16.34 24.47 25.59
CA ARG A 696 -15.08 24.01 26.18
C ARG A 696 -15.19 22.65 26.87
N SER A 697 -16.42 22.16 27.09
CA SER A 697 -16.70 20.84 27.62
C SER A 697 -16.45 19.80 26.54
N TYR A 698 -15.60 18.80 26.82
CA TYR A 698 -15.35 17.73 25.86
C TYR A 698 -16.62 16.88 25.61
N ARG A 699 -17.57 16.84 26.55
CA ARG A 699 -18.84 16.09 26.44
C ARG A 699 -19.85 16.78 25.53
N ASP A 700 -19.88 18.10 25.55
CA ASP A 700 -20.89 18.90 24.84
C ASP A 700 -20.39 19.35 23.47
N ARG A 701 -19.07 19.39 23.28
CA ARG A 701 -18.45 19.86 22.03
C ARG A 701 -18.66 18.91 20.87
N VAL A 702 -18.46 17.62 21.11
CA VAL A 702 -18.58 16.56 20.08
C VAL A 702 -19.17 15.29 20.70
N ARG A 703 -19.67 14.41 19.85
CA ARG A 703 -20.03 13.04 20.24
C ARG A 703 -19.33 12.04 19.35
N PRO A 704 -18.54 11.10 19.91
CA PRO A 704 -17.98 9.99 19.14
C PRO A 704 -19.09 9.16 18.48
N GLN A 705 -18.82 8.65 17.27
CA GLN A 705 -19.79 7.81 16.55
C GLN A 705 -20.22 6.61 17.37
N GLU A 706 -19.29 6.02 18.10
CA GLU A 706 -19.52 4.85 18.95
C GLU A 706 -20.45 5.12 20.14
N LEU A 707 -20.65 6.39 20.51
CA LEU A 707 -21.47 6.84 21.65
C LEU A 707 -22.75 7.57 21.22
N LEU A 708 -23.06 7.66 19.93
CA LEU A 708 -24.30 8.28 19.44
C LEU A 708 -25.51 7.44 19.92
N ASP A 709 -26.57 8.08 20.38
CA ASP A 709 -27.83 7.42 20.81
C ASP A 709 -29.03 7.74 19.91
N GLY A 710 -28.87 8.70 18.99
CA GLY A 710 -29.91 9.13 18.04
C GLY A 710 -30.67 10.37 18.47
N THR A 711 -30.36 10.94 19.64
CA THR A 711 -31.00 12.16 20.17
C THR A 711 -30.17 13.41 19.88
N GLU A 712 -28.96 13.24 19.34
CA GLU A 712 -28.01 14.32 19.17
C GLU A 712 -28.51 15.39 18.18
N ARG A 713 -28.36 16.64 18.60
CA ARG A 713 -28.48 17.81 17.73
C ARG A 713 -27.11 18.29 17.32
N TYR A 714 -26.88 18.45 16.04
CA TYR A 714 -25.58 18.89 15.53
C TYR A 714 -25.47 20.43 15.48
N ASP A 715 -24.24 20.93 15.54
CA ASP A 715 -23.90 22.35 15.34
C ASP A 715 -24.08 22.71 13.85
N ARG A 716 -25.19 23.35 13.53
CA ARG A 716 -25.56 23.75 12.16
C ARG A 716 -24.51 24.65 11.52
N ASP A 717 -24.02 25.64 12.27
CA ASP A 717 -23.02 26.59 11.78
C ASP A 717 -21.68 25.93 11.49
N ALA A 718 -21.29 24.92 12.28
CA ALA A 718 -20.07 24.16 12.03
C ALA A 718 -20.16 23.36 10.72
N TYR A 719 -21.34 22.85 10.36
CA TYR A 719 -21.52 22.13 9.09
C TYR A 719 -21.73 23.07 7.91
N LEU A 720 -22.44 24.19 8.07
CA LEU A 720 -22.55 25.23 7.05
C LEU A 720 -21.15 25.80 6.71
N ASP A 721 -20.28 26.03 7.70
CA ASP A 721 -18.89 26.42 7.45
C ASP A 721 -18.11 25.38 6.61
N ARG A 722 -18.36 24.08 6.85
CA ARG A 722 -17.74 23.02 6.05
C ARG A 722 -18.25 23.00 4.60
N LEU A 723 -19.56 23.20 4.39
CA LEU A 723 -20.14 23.32 3.04
C LEU A 723 -19.58 24.57 2.33
N ALA A 724 -19.49 25.72 3.02
CA ALA A 724 -18.95 26.94 2.44
C ALA A 724 -17.47 26.78 2.02
N ARG A 725 -16.65 26.12 2.83
CA ARG A 725 -15.26 25.77 2.46
C ARG A 725 -15.16 24.81 1.28
N ALA A 726 -16.09 23.88 1.18
CA ALA A 726 -16.13 22.96 0.05
C ALA A 726 -16.51 23.70 -1.23
N ALA A 727 -17.53 24.56 -1.20
CA ALA A 727 -17.92 25.42 -2.31
C ALA A 727 -16.80 26.40 -2.71
N GLU A 728 -16.15 27.08 -1.75
CA GLU A 728 -14.99 27.92 -2.01
C GLU A 728 -13.84 27.14 -2.66
N THR A 729 -13.62 25.89 -2.24
CA THR A 729 -12.60 25.05 -2.88
C THR A 729 -12.90 24.85 -4.36
N LEU A 730 -14.15 24.65 -4.74
CA LEU A 730 -14.55 24.48 -6.15
C LEU A 730 -14.62 25.80 -6.92
N PHE A 731 -15.14 26.85 -6.31
CA PHE A 731 -15.54 28.08 -6.98
C PHE A 731 -14.71 29.32 -6.64
N GLY A 732 -13.76 29.21 -5.73
CA GLY A 732 -12.87 30.33 -5.37
C GLY A 732 -12.12 30.93 -6.56
N PRO A 733 -11.65 30.16 -7.56
CA PRO A 733 -11.07 30.71 -8.78
C PRO A 733 -12.03 31.60 -9.60
N PHE A 734 -13.31 31.56 -9.30
CA PHE A 734 -14.37 32.34 -9.97
C PHE A 734 -14.96 33.44 -9.08
N GLY A 735 -14.27 33.79 -7.96
CA GLY A 735 -14.66 34.88 -7.06
C GLY A 735 -15.75 34.54 -6.06
N ILE A 736 -15.99 33.26 -5.77
CA ILE A 736 -16.98 32.82 -4.77
C ILE A 736 -16.22 32.36 -3.52
N HIS A 737 -16.36 33.12 -2.44
CA HIS A 737 -15.62 32.90 -1.21
C HIS A 737 -16.51 32.41 -0.06
N ARG A 738 -15.89 31.76 0.90
CA ARG A 738 -16.52 31.17 2.08
C ARG A 738 -17.39 32.19 2.84
N ASP A 739 -16.87 33.39 3.06
CA ASP A 739 -17.53 34.38 3.90
C ASP A 739 -18.78 34.94 3.23
N ASP A 740 -18.78 35.09 1.89
CA ASP A 740 -19.96 35.46 1.09
C ASP A 740 -21.06 34.40 1.21
N LEU A 741 -20.69 33.13 1.15
CA LEU A 741 -21.62 32.01 1.29
C LEU A 741 -22.21 31.93 2.70
N LEU A 742 -21.39 32.10 3.75
CA LEU A 742 -21.87 32.11 5.13
C LEU A 742 -22.84 33.27 5.38
N ALA A 743 -22.53 34.47 4.91
CA ALA A 743 -23.43 35.61 4.98
C ALA A 743 -24.76 35.34 4.27
N ARG A 744 -24.69 34.75 3.08
CA ARG A 744 -25.86 34.36 2.28
C ARG A 744 -26.73 33.30 2.96
N TRP A 745 -26.12 32.36 3.70
CA TRP A 745 -26.84 31.28 4.41
C TRP A 745 -27.23 31.66 5.85
N GLY A 746 -26.96 32.88 6.28
CA GLY A 746 -27.28 33.36 7.63
C GLY A 746 -26.51 32.65 8.74
N ALA A 747 -25.37 32.08 8.42
CA ALA A 747 -24.51 31.36 9.37
C ALA A 747 -23.50 32.29 10.02
N GLY A 748 -23.35 32.22 11.34
CA GLY A 748 -22.34 32.96 12.09
C GLY A 748 -20.93 32.55 11.66
N ALA A 749 -20.06 33.55 11.39
CA ALA A 749 -18.65 33.24 11.09
C ALA A 749 -17.97 32.61 12.30
N ALA A 750 -17.27 31.48 12.09
CA ALA A 750 -16.46 30.90 13.14
C ALA A 750 -15.33 31.88 13.52
N PRO A 751 -14.99 32.03 14.81
CA PRO A 751 -13.83 32.82 15.20
C PRO A 751 -12.60 32.30 14.45
N ALA A 752 -11.79 33.22 13.91
CA ALA A 752 -10.57 32.90 13.17
C ALA A 752 -9.68 32.04 14.06
N ARG A 753 -9.43 30.78 13.63
CA ARG A 753 -8.42 29.95 14.29
C ARG A 753 -7.06 30.56 13.98
N ASP A 754 -6.25 30.84 15.00
CA ASP A 754 -4.85 31.14 14.85
C ASP A 754 -4.21 30.16 13.85
N ARG A 755 -3.68 30.72 12.77
CA ARG A 755 -3.03 29.94 11.72
C ARG A 755 -1.74 29.36 12.30
N TYR A 756 -1.75 28.08 12.57
CA TYR A 756 -0.54 27.32 12.89
C TYR A 756 0.42 27.46 11.70
N ARG A 757 1.51 28.19 11.90
CA ARG A 757 2.65 28.21 10.97
C ARG A 757 3.33 26.84 11.09
N SER A 758 3.15 26.00 10.07
CA SER A 758 3.99 24.81 9.89
C SER A 758 5.45 25.24 9.75
N PRO A 759 6.41 24.62 10.43
CA PRO A 759 7.82 24.90 10.16
C PRO A 759 8.13 24.51 8.72
N ALA A 760 8.91 25.37 8.06
CA ALA A 760 9.25 25.32 6.66
C ALA A 760 9.73 23.92 6.22
N GLY A 761 8.91 23.23 5.46
CA GLY A 761 9.34 22.11 4.65
C GLY A 761 10.20 22.63 3.47
N THR A 762 11.27 21.94 3.21
CA THR A 762 12.24 22.13 2.14
C THR A 762 11.65 22.66 0.84
N ALA A 763 12.16 23.80 0.41
CA ALA A 763 11.76 24.48 -0.83
C ALA A 763 12.00 23.58 -2.04
N GLN A 764 10.92 23.12 -2.67
CA GLN A 764 10.98 22.56 -4.02
C GLN A 764 11.24 23.71 -5.01
N THR A 765 12.31 23.59 -5.79
CA THR A 765 12.67 24.58 -6.79
C THR A 765 11.61 24.60 -7.90
N ILE A 766 10.81 25.66 -7.92
CA ILE A 766 9.83 25.92 -8.98
C ILE A 766 10.60 26.51 -10.17
N LEU A 767 10.74 25.74 -11.24
CA LEU A 767 11.25 26.24 -12.51
C LEU A 767 10.10 26.86 -13.31
N ARG A 768 10.18 28.15 -13.63
CA ARG A 768 9.39 28.75 -14.71
C ARG A 768 9.85 28.17 -16.05
N PRO A 769 8.98 27.93 -17.02
CA PRO A 769 9.43 27.61 -18.36
C PRO A 769 10.32 28.73 -18.88
N PRO A 770 11.43 28.44 -19.55
CA PRO A 770 12.26 29.47 -20.13
C PRO A 770 11.43 30.24 -21.16
N SER A 771 11.29 31.55 -20.95
CA SER A 771 10.93 32.45 -22.01
C SER A 771 12.00 32.33 -23.10
N ALA A 772 11.60 32.00 -24.30
CA ALA A 772 12.50 31.89 -25.43
C ALA A 772 13.34 33.19 -25.58
N PRO A 773 14.65 33.14 -25.69
CA PRO A 773 15.38 34.18 -26.33
C PRO A 773 15.51 33.87 -27.81
N PHE A 774 15.06 34.79 -28.65
CA PHE A 774 15.34 35.03 -30.03
C PHE A 774 15.53 33.83 -30.96
#